data_e34e65e7411a52917680ee889c446c95
#
_entry.id   e34e65e7411a52917680ee889c446c95
#
_cell.length_a   1.000
_cell.length_b   1.000
_cell.length_c   1.000
_cell.angle_alpha   90.00
_cell.angle_beta   90.00
_cell.angle_gamma   90.00
#
_symmetry.space_group_name_H-M   'P 1'
#
loop_
_entity.id
_entity.type
_entity.pdbx_description
1 polymer ?
#
loop_
_entity_poly.entity_id
_entity_poly.type
_entity_poly.pdbx_seq_one_letter_code
_entity_poly.pdbx_strand_id
1 'polypeptide(L)'
;GEITFQASSPDELALVVAAQELGYLAYERNAAILTVKTFPDGPTAEPVLEDYEVLDVIEFSSKRKRMSVVVRFPDRRICVMCKGADSIVMERLRLASLAAQKVVEIEKRASDRKSMEAQNAIARQSSQIERSGSIASFARRSSSVRPALLKRTSTGRVVPIRDEVDTWLKERERDVEVDAASANSVYYTPRPSGQFSRRSSFAGPEHRLSMQSHREDEELVEEALVADDPAIIERCFQHVNDFATEGLRTLLYAHRFLNETDYQGWRKIYHDATTSLVNRPELIEKAGELIEQQLELGGATAIEDKLQKGVPETIERLRRAGIKMWMLTGDKRETAINIGHSCRLIKDYSSVTVIDQEAGNVELTMAAAVTAIQGGGVAHSVVVVDGQTLGSITACDAWNTSFLELAILADSVICCRASPSQKASLVNSIRKRVGGSVTLAIGDGANDIAMIQEAHVGIGITGKEGLQAARVSDYSIAQFRFLVKLLLVHGRWNYVRTCKYTVGTFWKEILFYLTQALFQRWNGYTGTSLYEPWSLTMFNTLFTSLPVIFLGIFEKDLLPATLIAAPELYTRGQRGDGFNFKVFVSWMFMGVCESMVVYFTMFSLFANIAFTRDNTLFAMGDLTYTVCVIVIFAKLQVLETHNHSITTVVVGVLSIGGWFLWNIILSEVYSDDAIYHVRDGFLQRFGRNLLWWAVVLLSVVAVLLFEIVVRTAKTAWKPTDVEIFQSLEKDADVNRRFEESSAAWLHQGWELDRGKDAVRAGGMFEGEEATLQEQQRREKEVGELLSKPRIMTSKDGVEESAVPPLEEDKAQEMFDRGYGTVKK
;
A
#
# COMPACT_ATOMS: atom_id res chain seq x y z
N GLY A 1 28.94 21.40 21.72
CA GLY A 1 28.32 20.75 20.59
C GLY A 1 26.95 20.22 21.02
N GLU A 2 26.00 20.22 20.15
CA GLU A 2 24.67 19.69 20.41
C GLU A 2 24.77 18.16 20.58
N ILE A 3 24.25 17.64 21.68
CA ILE A 3 24.29 16.20 21.96
C ILE A 3 23.13 15.54 21.20
N THR A 4 23.44 14.63 20.31
CA THR A 4 22.44 13.85 19.56
C THR A 4 22.37 12.42 20.10
N PHE A 5 21.17 11.97 20.46
CA PHE A 5 20.95 10.65 20.98
C PHE A 5 20.63 9.65 19.86
N GLN A 6 21.08 8.42 20.03
CA GLN A 6 20.70 7.29 19.20
C GLN A 6 20.16 6.18 20.08
N ALA A 7 19.03 5.61 19.71
CA ALA A 7 18.38 4.50 20.43
C ALA A 7 18.03 3.38 19.47
N SER A 8 17.87 2.18 20.01
CA SER A 8 17.46 0.99 19.26
C SER A 8 15.98 1.07 18.84
N SER A 9 15.16 1.83 19.59
CA SER A 9 13.74 2.02 19.36
C SER A 9 13.40 3.52 19.24
N PRO A 10 12.53 3.92 18.32
CA PRO A 10 12.01 5.28 18.25
C PRO A 10 11.35 5.75 19.54
N ASP A 11 10.69 4.84 20.27
CA ASP A 11 10.05 5.13 21.57
C ASP A 11 11.07 5.58 22.61
N GLU A 12 12.21 4.89 22.70
CA GLU A 12 13.27 5.26 23.62
C GLU A 12 13.90 6.60 23.28
N LEU A 13 14.06 6.88 21.98
CA LEU A 13 14.55 8.18 21.54
C LEU A 13 13.56 9.31 21.91
N ALA A 14 12.25 9.07 21.71
CA ALA A 14 11.21 10.03 22.07
C ALA A 14 11.21 10.36 23.56
N LEU A 15 11.39 9.34 24.43
CA LEU A 15 11.46 9.52 25.88
C LEU A 15 12.69 10.33 26.30
N VAL A 16 13.85 10.09 25.69
CA VAL A 16 15.08 10.83 26.01
C VAL A 16 14.99 12.28 25.55
N VAL A 17 14.41 12.52 24.35
CA VAL A 17 14.18 13.87 23.84
C VAL A 17 13.18 14.62 24.73
N ALA A 18 12.09 13.96 25.17
CA ALA A 18 11.13 14.57 26.10
C ALA A 18 11.79 14.92 27.45
N ALA A 19 12.65 14.05 27.98
CA ALA A 19 13.41 14.35 29.20
C ALA A 19 14.33 15.57 29.02
N GLN A 20 14.98 15.68 27.86
CA GLN A 20 15.80 16.85 27.51
C GLN A 20 14.96 18.15 27.41
N GLU A 21 13.78 18.07 26.81
CA GLU A 21 12.83 19.22 26.74
C GLU A 21 12.36 19.65 28.14
N LEU A 22 12.22 18.71 29.07
CA LEU A 22 11.88 18.97 30.47
C LEU A 22 13.08 19.48 31.32
N GLY A 23 14.25 19.62 30.72
CA GLY A 23 15.43 20.15 31.39
C GLY A 23 16.38 19.10 32.00
N TYR A 24 16.22 17.80 31.65
CA TYR A 24 17.09 16.71 32.09
C TYR A 24 17.91 16.19 30.93
N LEU A 25 19.19 16.52 30.89
CA LEU A 25 20.09 16.12 29.81
C LEU A 25 21.10 15.10 30.32
N ALA A 26 21.11 13.89 29.77
CA ALA A 26 22.18 12.93 29.95
C ALA A 26 23.45 13.48 29.27
N TYR A 27 24.37 14.03 30.06
CA TYR A 27 25.53 14.80 29.59
C TYR A 27 26.72 13.91 29.28
N GLU A 28 27.06 12.99 30.20
CA GLU A 28 28.22 12.12 30.09
C GLU A 28 27.94 10.76 30.73
N ARG A 29 28.48 9.69 30.15
CA ARG A 29 28.42 8.35 30.71
C ARG A 29 29.82 7.73 30.80
N ASN A 30 30.32 7.55 32.00
CA ASN A 30 31.60 6.89 32.30
C ASN A 30 31.35 5.52 32.94
N ALA A 31 31.34 4.44 32.12
CA ALA A 31 31.07 3.08 32.55
C ALA A 31 29.75 2.94 33.34
N ALA A 32 29.78 2.96 34.66
CA ALA A 32 28.63 2.83 35.54
C ALA A 32 28.01 4.19 35.96
N ILE A 33 28.74 5.30 35.80
CA ILE A 33 28.29 6.62 36.24
C ILE A 33 27.63 7.36 35.07
N LEU A 34 26.41 7.82 35.27
CA LEU A 34 25.68 8.68 34.35
C LEU A 34 25.58 10.08 34.97
N THR A 35 26.24 11.05 34.36
CA THR A 35 26.14 12.47 34.78
C THR A 35 24.95 13.11 34.06
N VAL A 36 23.99 13.56 34.81
CA VAL A 36 22.79 14.25 34.30
C VAL A 36 22.92 15.74 34.62
N LYS A 37 22.72 16.53 33.57
CA LYS A 37 22.69 17.99 33.66
C LYS A 37 21.24 18.42 33.84
N THR A 38 20.95 19.08 34.96
CA THR A 38 19.61 19.54 35.32
C THR A 38 19.53 21.06 35.37
N PHE A 39 18.36 21.63 35.12
CA PHE A 39 18.10 23.06 35.16
C PHE A 39 16.94 23.34 36.13
N PRO A 40 17.15 23.22 37.48
CA PRO A 40 16.08 23.32 38.46
C PRO A 40 15.42 24.70 38.51
N ASP A 41 16.22 25.77 38.23
CA ASP A 41 15.75 27.16 38.27
C ASP A 41 15.40 27.73 36.88
N GLY A 42 15.17 26.88 35.92
CA GLY A 42 14.79 27.22 34.52
C GLY A 42 15.96 27.26 33.51
N PRO A 43 15.66 27.41 32.24
CA PRO A 43 16.64 27.21 31.14
C PRO A 43 17.73 28.28 31.06
N THR A 44 17.60 29.38 31.80
CA THR A 44 18.58 30.50 31.88
C THR A 44 19.47 30.42 33.11
N ALA A 45 19.19 29.50 34.06
CA ALA A 45 19.98 29.33 35.26
C ALA A 45 21.24 28.51 35.06
N GLU A 46 22.20 28.56 35.99
CA GLU A 46 23.37 27.71 35.93
C GLU A 46 22.97 26.25 36.10
N PRO A 47 23.43 25.35 35.20
CA PRO A 47 23.08 23.96 35.28
C PRO A 47 23.75 23.24 36.46
N VAL A 48 23.00 22.37 37.11
CA VAL A 48 23.51 21.47 38.15
C VAL A 48 23.88 20.14 37.49
N LEU A 49 25.07 19.64 37.85
CA LEU A 49 25.51 18.31 37.41
C LEU A 49 25.31 17.33 38.56
N GLU A 50 24.59 16.25 38.28
CA GLU A 50 24.26 15.20 39.22
C GLU A 50 24.79 13.85 38.70
N ASP A 51 25.51 13.11 39.56
CA ASP A 51 26.08 11.81 39.19
C ASP A 51 25.21 10.68 39.75
N TYR A 52 24.76 9.84 38.86
CA TYR A 52 23.96 8.64 39.15
C TYR A 52 24.77 7.40 38.82
N GLU A 53 24.99 6.51 39.79
CA GLU A 53 25.68 5.25 39.61
C GLU A 53 24.71 4.15 39.22
N VAL A 54 24.77 3.65 37.96
CA VAL A 54 23.98 2.53 37.47
C VAL A 54 24.61 1.24 38.00
N LEU A 55 23.99 0.59 38.97
CA LEU A 55 24.48 -0.61 39.61
C LEU A 55 24.20 -1.88 38.81
N ASP A 56 22.93 -2.09 38.45
CA ASP A 56 22.48 -3.26 37.68
C ASP A 56 21.37 -2.87 36.71
N VAL A 57 21.30 -3.58 35.56
CA VAL A 57 20.27 -3.40 34.55
C VAL A 57 19.60 -4.74 34.26
N ILE A 58 18.28 -4.79 34.42
CA ILE A 58 17.46 -5.92 34.06
C ILE A 58 16.78 -5.58 32.74
N GLU A 59 17.33 -6.14 31.65
CA GLU A 59 16.92 -5.77 30.28
C GLU A 59 15.47 -6.14 29.96
N PHE A 60 14.92 -5.46 28.96
CA PHE A 60 13.60 -5.73 28.41
C PHE A 60 13.56 -7.12 27.78
N SER A 61 12.48 -7.86 28.02
CA SER A 61 12.15 -9.04 27.23
C SER A 61 10.66 -9.03 26.85
N SER A 62 10.34 -9.57 25.69
CA SER A 62 8.93 -9.64 25.21
C SER A 62 8.01 -10.43 26.15
N LYS A 63 8.57 -11.38 26.92
CA LYS A 63 7.83 -12.13 27.95
C LYS A 63 7.55 -11.28 29.18
N ARG A 64 8.55 -10.54 29.66
CA ARG A 64 8.42 -9.67 30.85
C ARG A 64 7.66 -8.38 30.58
N LYS A 65 7.71 -7.85 29.35
CA LYS A 65 7.12 -6.55 28.89
C LYS A 65 7.48 -5.36 29.81
N ARG A 66 8.62 -5.41 30.47
CA ARG A 66 9.17 -4.38 31.34
C ARG A 66 10.69 -4.45 31.41
N MET A 67 11.29 -3.34 31.80
CA MET A 67 12.70 -3.14 32.02
C MET A 67 12.90 -2.46 33.38
N SER A 68 13.97 -2.82 34.11
CA SER A 68 14.28 -2.20 35.39
C SER A 68 15.76 -1.86 35.50
N VAL A 69 16.06 -0.77 36.17
CA VAL A 69 17.41 -0.30 36.42
C VAL A 69 17.57 -0.06 37.92
N VAL A 70 18.66 -0.54 38.49
CA VAL A 70 19.02 -0.24 39.89
C VAL A 70 20.05 0.87 39.88
N VAL A 71 19.72 2.00 40.49
CA VAL A 71 20.55 3.20 40.45
C VAL A 71 20.85 3.68 41.87
N ARG A 72 22.07 4.09 42.12
CA ARG A 72 22.44 4.82 43.33
C ARG A 72 22.40 6.30 43.03
N PHE A 73 21.58 7.03 43.78
CA PHE A 73 21.43 8.47 43.68
C PHE A 73 22.59 9.24 44.26
N PRO A 74 22.74 10.55 44.00
CA PRO A 74 23.78 11.39 44.60
C PRO A 74 23.74 11.44 46.13
N ASP A 75 22.54 11.28 46.71
CA ASP A 75 22.30 11.18 48.14
C ASP A 75 22.61 9.78 48.74
N ARG A 76 23.20 8.89 47.94
CA ARG A 76 23.58 7.49 48.25
C ARG A 76 22.40 6.52 48.47
N ARG A 77 21.17 6.92 48.30
CA ARG A 77 20.03 5.99 48.35
C ARG A 77 20.04 5.09 47.08
N ILE A 78 19.70 3.84 47.25
CA ILE A 78 19.54 2.90 46.12
C ILE A 78 18.08 2.86 45.76
N CYS A 79 17.80 3.00 44.47
CA CYS A 79 16.47 2.97 43.92
C CYS A 79 16.38 1.98 42.76
N VAL A 80 15.34 1.16 42.76
CA VAL A 80 14.91 0.39 41.58
C VAL A 80 13.92 1.22 40.81
N MET A 81 14.20 1.46 39.56
CA MET A 81 13.29 2.13 38.61
C MET A 81 12.80 1.12 37.59
N CYS A 82 11.49 0.99 37.42
CA CYS A 82 10.86 0.06 36.49
C CYS A 82 10.00 0.81 35.50
N LYS A 83 10.16 0.51 34.18
CA LYS A 83 9.26 0.98 33.12
C LYS A 83 8.68 -0.21 32.36
N GLY A 84 7.44 -0.12 31.94
CA GLY A 84 6.82 -1.21 31.18
C GLY A 84 5.36 -0.99 30.84
N ALA A 85 4.75 -2.04 30.29
CA ALA A 85 3.34 -2.03 29.96
C ALA A 85 2.49 -1.83 31.23
N ASP A 86 1.45 -1.02 31.12
CA ASP A 86 0.55 -0.63 32.20
C ASP A 86 0.02 -1.84 32.99
N SER A 87 -0.51 -2.86 32.33
CA SER A 87 -1.04 -4.08 32.97
C SER A 87 0.01 -4.83 33.78
N ILE A 88 1.25 -4.87 33.32
CA ILE A 88 2.33 -5.63 33.96
C ILE A 88 2.94 -4.88 35.15
N VAL A 89 3.12 -3.57 35.03
CA VAL A 89 3.67 -2.75 36.10
C VAL A 89 2.61 -2.57 37.24
N MET A 90 1.34 -2.45 36.85
CA MET A 90 0.22 -2.33 37.82
C MET A 90 0.20 -3.49 38.83
N GLU A 91 0.37 -4.72 38.40
CA GLU A 91 0.39 -5.91 39.30
C GLU A 91 1.50 -5.88 40.34
N ARG A 92 2.53 -5.06 40.16
CA ARG A 92 3.72 -4.96 41.00
C ARG A 92 3.74 -3.74 41.93
N LEU A 93 2.71 -2.91 41.81
CA LEU A 93 2.55 -1.76 42.69
C LEU A 93 2.25 -2.19 44.13
N ARG A 94 2.66 -1.37 45.11
CA ARG A 94 2.30 -1.53 46.55
C ARG A 94 0.79 -1.60 46.76
N LEU A 95 0.03 -0.85 45.98
CA LEU A 95 -1.43 -0.81 45.99
C LEU A 95 -2.06 -1.51 44.75
N ALA A 96 -1.48 -2.63 44.32
CA ALA A 96 -1.92 -3.35 43.10
C ALA A 96 -3.41 -3.74 43.15
N SER A 97 -3.93 -4.17 44.31
CA SER A 97 -5.35 -4.55 44.44
C SER A 97 -6.29 -3.36 44.25
N LEU A 98 -5.93 -2.19 44.76
CA LEU A 98 -6.66 -0.96 44.57
C LEU A 98 -6.59 -0.49 43.11
N ALA A 99 -5.40 -0.52 42.52
CA ALA A 99 -5.21 -0.18 41.13
C ALA A 99 -6.05 -1.07 40.18
N ALA A 100 -6.08 -2.39 40.41
CA ALA A 100 -6.90 -3.32 39.64
C ALA A 100 -8.40 -3.04 39.75
N GLN A 101 -8.90 -2.75 40.96
CA GLN A 101 -10.30 -2.36 41.17
C GLN A 101 -10.66 -1.07 40.43
N LYS A 102 -9.80 -0.07 40.50
CA LYS A 102 -10.03 1.21 39.82
C LYS A 102 -9.99 1.08 38.28
N VAL A 103 -9.10 0.28 37.75
CA VAL A 103 -9.05 0.01 36.30
C VAL A 103 -10.35 -0.66 35.81
N VAL A 104 -10.86 -1.66 36.53
CA VAL A 104 -12.13 -2.32 36.16
C VAL A 104 -13.28 -1.30 36.22
N GLU A 105 -13.30 -0.41 37.22
CA GLU A 105 -14.32 0.63 37.31
C GLU A 105 -14.23 1.65 36.15
N ILE A 106 -13.03 2.06 35.79
CA ILE A 106 -12.78 2.97 34.65
C ILE A 106 -13.19 2.31 33.33
N GLU A 107 -12.81 1.06 33.09
CA GLU A 107 -13.18 0.30 31.88
C GLU A 107 -14.72 0.13 31.78
N LYS A 108 -15.38 -0.15 32.88
CA LYS A 108 -16.84 -0.22 32.93
C LYS A 108 -17.49 1.12 32.59
N ARG A 109 -17.04 2.24 33.20
CA ARG A 109 -17.53 3.58 32.86
C ARG A 109 -17.27 3.97 31.39
N ALA A 110 -16.14 3.55 30.83
CA ALA A 110 -15.81 3.78 29.43
C ALA A 110 -16.71 2.94 28.49
N SER A 111 -16.98 1.67 28.85
CA SER A 111 -17.88 0.79 28.10
C SER A 111 -19.33 1.31 28.10
N ASP A 112 -19.81 1.79 29.28
CA ASP A 112 -21.16 2.35 29.39
C ASP A 112 -21.30 3.63 28.54
N ARG A 113 -20.29 4.50 28.51
CA ARG A 113 -20.26 5.69 27.66
C ARG A 113 -20.29 5.31 26.17
N LYS A 114 -19.45 4.36 25.73
CA LYS A 114 -19.41 3.87 24.34
C LYS A 114 -20.75 3.24 23.92
N SER A 115 -21.41 2.51 24.82
CA SER A 115 -22.73 1.94 24.59
C SER A 115 -23.79 3.02 24.39
N MET A 116 -23.78 4.08 25.20
CA MET A 116 -24.70 5.22 25.05
C MET A 116 -24.42 6.02 23.76
N GLU A 117 -23.15 6.22 23.41
CA GLU A 117 -22.77 6.89 22.15
C GLU A 117 -23.17 6.07 20.92
N ALA A 118 -22.99 4.75 20.97
CA ALA A 118 -23.44 3.84 19.91
C ALA A 118 -24.98 3.85 19.75
N GLN A 119 -25.73 3.84 20.86
CA GLN A 119 -27.20 3.97 20.81
C GLN A 119 -27.63 5.33 20.25
N ASN A 120 -26.95 6.41 20.62
CA ASN A 120 -27.21 7.74 20.09
C ASN A 120 -26.86 7.87 18.60
N ALA A 121 -25.79 7.21 18.15
CA ALA A 121 -25.42 7.17 16.74
C ALA A 121 -26.44 6.37 15.90
N ILE A 122 -26.91 5.23 16.41
CA ILE A 122 -27.98 4.43 15.79
C ILE A 122 -29.29 5.23 15.73
N ALA A 123 -29.65 5.92 16.81
CA ALA A 123 -30.85 6.77 16.82
C ALA A 123 -30.75 7.98 15.86
N ARG A 124 -29.55 8.55 15.65
CA ARG A 124 -29.32 9.58 14.64
C ARG A 124 -29.36 9.03 13.21
N GLN A 125 -28.85 7.85 12.98
CA GLN A 125 -28.88 7.15 11.70
C GLN A 125 -30.30 6.75 11.32
N SER A 126 -31.10 6.20 12.23
CA SER A 126 -32.52 5.89 11.99
C SER A 126 -33.36 7.13 11.67
N SER A 127 -33.12 8.26 12.35
CA SER A 127 -33.80 9.53 12.06
C SER A 127 -33.38 10.18 10.73
N GLN A 128 -32.18 9.92 10.23
CA GLN A 128 -31.74 10.31 8.87
C GLN A 128 -32.33 9.41 7.79
N ILE A 129 -32.52 8.13 8.08
CA ILE A 129 -33.11 7.15 7.16
C ILE A 129 -34.60 7.42 6.95
N GLU A 130 -35.34 7.85 7.96
CA GLU A 130 -36.74 8.26 7.83
C GLU A 130 -36.93 9.54 7.01
N ARG A 131 -35.90 10.40 6.94
CA ARG A 131 -35.92 11.63 6.13
C ARG A 131 -35.48 11.44 4.67
N SER A 132 -34.80 10.36 4.33
CA SER A 132 -34.39 10.01 2.96
C SER A 132 -35.12 8.77 2.46
N GLY A 133 -36.40 8.91 2.12
CA GLY A 133 -37.19 7.87 1.47
C GLY A 133 -36.59 7.47 0.12
N SER A 134 -35.61 6.57 0.11
CA SER A 134 -35.17 5.81 -1.06
C SER A 134 -33.91 4.96 -0.80
N ILE A 135 -33.99 3.97 0.09
CA ILE A 135 -32.85 3.05 0.36
C ILE A 135 -32.79 1.89 -0.67
N ALA A 136 -33.86 1.65 -1.42
CA ALA A 136 -33.89 0.57 -2.43
C ALA A 136 -32.93 0.78 -3.62
N SER A 137 -32.37 1.97 -3.79
CA SER A 137 -31.42 2.28 -4.89
C SER A 137 -29.94 2.10 -4.51
N PHE A 138 -29.60 2.13 -3.23
CA PHE A 138 -28.22 2.01 -2.77
C PHE A 138 -27.69 0.57 -2.68
N ALA A 139 -28.52 -0.37 -2.25
CA ALA A 139 -28.13 -1.77 -2.10
C ALA A 139 -27.86 -2.51 -3.44
N ARG A 140 -28.34 -1.98 -4.57
CA ARG A 140 -28.07 -2.52 -5.91
C ARG A 140 -26.79 -1.96 -6.58
N ARG A 141 -26.12 -0.97 -5.98
CA ARG A 141 -24.93 -0.32 -6.56
C ARG A 141 -23.60 -0.94 -6.14
N SER A 142 -23.54 -1.76 -5.09
CA SER A 142 -22.26 -2.28 -4.59
C SER A 142 -21.74 -3.55 -5.27
N SER A 143 -22.55 -4.27 -6.07
CA SER A 143 -22.12 -5.54 -6.66
C SER A 143 -21.87 -5.53 -8.16
N SER A 144 -22.06 -4.42 -8.85
CA SER A 144 -21.71 -4.30 -10.28
C SER A 144 -21.68 -2.85 -10.75
N VAL A 145 -20.77 -2.04 -10.20
CA VAL A 145 -20.51 -0.75 -10.82
C VAL A 145 -19.60 -0.99 -12.03
N ARG A 146 -20.21 -1.34 -13.13
CA ARG A 146 -19.66 -0.97 -14.43
C ARG A 146 -19.72 0.56 -14.48
N PRO A 147 -18.61 1.27 -14.65
CA PRO A 147 -18.69 2.70 -14.89
C PRO A 147 -19.54 2.88 -16.13
N ALA A 148 -20.70 3.54 -15.99
CA ALA A 148 -21.56 3.93 -17.11
C ALA A 148 -20.93 5.15 -17.79
N LEU A 149 -19.64 5.04 -18.17
CA LEU A 149 -18.83 6.09 -18.79
C LEU A 149 -19.18 6.29 -20.28
N LEU A 150 -20.11 5.50 -20.81
CA LEU A 150 -20.43 5.52 -22.25
C LEU A 150 -21.92 5.38 -22.46
N LYS A 151 -22.56 6.46 -22.91
CA LYS A 151 -23.90 6.39 -23.52
C LYS A 151 -23.78 5.93 -24.98
N ARG A 152 -24.44 4.83 -25.31
CA ARG A 152 -24.61 4.40 -26.69
C ARG A 152 -25.56 5.38 -27.40
N THR A 153 -25.06 6.08 -28.41
CA THR A 153 -25.91 6.86 -29.30
C THR A 153 -26.71 5.91 -30.21
N SER A 154 -27.83 6.34 -30.74
CA SER A 154 -28.71 5.56 -31.64
C SER A 154 -27.98 5.06 -32.90
N THR A 155 -26.79 5.59 -33.21
CA THR A 155 -25.93 5.20 -34.34
C THR A 155 -24.88 4.15 -33.97
N GLY A 156 -24.89 3.61 -32.74
CA GLY A 156 -23.94 2.59 -32.32
C GLY A 156 -22.50 3.05 -32.07
N ARG A 157 -22.23 4.34 -32.24
CA ARG A 157 -20.92 4.94 -32.01
C ARG A 157 -20.73 5.23 -30.53
N VAL A 158 -19.68 4.68 -29.94
CA VAL A 158 -19.28 4.93 -28.56
C VAL A 158 -18.56 6.29 -28.55
N VAL A 159 -19.18 7.31 -28.00
CA VAL A 159 -18.55 8.62 -27.79
C VAL A 159 -18.23 8.77 -26.31
N PRO A 160 -16.96 8.95 -25.92
CA PRO A 160 -16.63 9.26 -24.54
C PRO A 160 -17.21 10.64 -24.21
N ILE A 161 -18.07 10.72 -23.22
CA ILE A 161 -18.62 12.00 -22.77
C ILE A 161 -17.60 12.59 -21.80
N ARG A 162 -16.93 13.64 -22.23
CA ARG A 162 -15.85 14.34 -21.52
C ARG A 162 -16.29 14.79 -20.11
N ASP A 163 -17.53 15.25 -19.99
CA ASP A 163 -18.10 15.71 -18.73
C ASP A 163 -18.40 14.59 -17.72
N GLU A 164 -18.63 13.35 -18.18
CA GLU A 164 -18.89 12.21 -17.30
C GLU A 164 -17.61 11.68 -16.63
N VAL A 165 -16.45 11.79 -17.30
CA VAL A 165 -15.15 11.42 -16.68
C VAL A 165 -14.81 12.41 -15.57
N ASP A 166 -15.06 13.70 -15.77
CA ASP A 166 -14.87 14.73 -14.75
C ASP A 166 -15.77 14.55 -13.55
N THR A 167 -17.05 14.27 -13.81
CA THR A 167 -18.01 14.00 -12.76
C THR A 167 -17.61 12.75 -11.98
N TRP A 168 -17.18 11.71 -12.69
CA TRP A 168 -16.71 10.47 -12.08
C TRP A 168 -15.45 10.65 -11.24
N LEU A 169 -14.44 11.39 -11.73
CA LEU A 169 -13.22 11.71 -10.97
C LEU A 169 -13.54 12.59 -9.75
N LYS A 170 -14.37 13.62 -9.92
CA LYS A 170 -14.79 14.51 -8.82
C LYS A 170 -15.68 13.83 -7.78
N GLU A 171 -16.54 12.89 -8.17
CA GLU A 171 -17.28 12.07 -7.22
C GLU A 171 -16.34 11.18 -6.39
N ARG A 172 -15.30 10.63 -7.02
CA ARG A 172 -14.29 9.82 -6.33
C ARG A 172 -13.38 10.64 -5.43
N GLU A 173 -13.00 11.84 -5.83
CA GLU A 173 -12.27 12.79 -5.00
C GLU A 173 -13.12 13.25 -3.81
N ARG A 174 -14.42 13.53 -4.03
CA ARG A 174 -15.34 13.89 -2.95
C ARG A 174 -15.56 12.76 -1.94
N ASP A 175 -15.65 11.51 -2.38
CA ASP A 175 -15.75 10.36 -1.48
C ASP A 175 -14.51 10.28 -0.57
N VAL A 176 -13.32 10.57 -1.11
CA VAL A 176 -12.06 10.62 -0.36
C VAL A 176 -12.01 11.85 0.56
N GLU A 177 -12.47 13.02 0.12
CA GLU A 177 -12.52 14.26 0.93
C GLU A 177 -13.55 14.18 2.05
N VAL A 178 -14.71 13.58 1.82
CA VAL A 178 -15.74 13.37 2.85
C VAL A 178 -15.23 12.42 3.93
N ASP A 179 -14.56 11.34 3.55
CA ASP A 179 -13.92 10.43 4.48
C ASP A 179 -12.75 11.12 5.23
N ALA A 180 -12.01 12.03 4.58
CA ALA A 180 -10.95 12.82 5.19
C ALA A 180 -11.49 13.92 6.12
N ALA A 181 -12.59 14.58 5.76
CA ALA A 181 -13.20 15.61 6.58
C ALA A 181 -13.88 15.04 7.81
N SER A 182 -14.49 13.85 7.73
CA SER A 182 -15.06 13.17 8.89
C SER A 182 -13.98 12.65 9.83
N ALA A 183 -12.87 12.14 9.31
CA ALA A 183 -11.71 11.75 10.13
C ALA A 183 -11.07 12.94 10.84
N ASN A 184 -10.97 14.11 10.19
CA ASN A 184 -10.45 15.33 10.82
C ASN A 184 -11.42 15.98 11.84
N SER A 185 -12.73 15.71 11.76
CA SER A 185 -13.71 16.39 12.61
C SER A 185 -13.92 15.76 13.98
N VAL A 186 -13.55 14.50 14.18
CA VAL A 186 -13.87 13.74 15.40
C VAL A 186 -12.64 13.25 16.17
N TYR A 187 -11.50 12.97 15.51
CA TYR A 187 -10.38 12.25 16.13
C TYR A 187 -8.99 12.88 15.98
N TYR A 188 -8.81 13.99 15.25
CA TYR A 188 -7.46 14.49 14.89
C TYR A 188 -7.10 15.89 15.35
N THR A 189 -7.83 16.50 16.25
CA THR A 189 -7.31 17.66 16.96
C THR A 189 -6.90 17.24 18.37
N PRO A 190 -5.60 17.34 18.73
CA PRO A 190 -5.25 17.38 20.15
C PRO A 190 -5.98 18.59 20.73
N ARG A 191 -7.11 18.36 21.38
CA ARG A 191 -7.72 19.42 22.17
C ARG A 191 -6.78 19.70 23.34
N PRO A 192 -6.28 20.93 23.48
CA PRO A 192 -5.69 21.31 24.76
C PRO A 192 -6.73 20.98 25.83
N SER A 193 -6.30 20.40 26.94
CA SER A 193 -7.12 19.96 28.07
C SER A 193 -8.01 21.03 28.72
N GLY A 194 -8.23 22.16 28.06
CA GLY A 194 -9.01 23.32 28.50
C GLY A 194 -10.33 23.60 27.74
N GLN A 195 -10.78 22.75 26.79
CA GLN A 195 -12.00 23.02 26.00
C GLN A 195 -13.12 21.99 26.16
N PHE A 196 -13.31 21.43 27.32
CA PHE A 196 -14.54 20.72 27.68
C PHE A 196 -15.59 21.71 28.22
N SER A 197 -16.01 22.71 27.47
CA SER A 197 -17.25 23.41 27.74
C SER A 197 -17.57 24.44 26.68
N ARG A 198 -18.18 24.01 25.59
CA ARG A 198 -19.05 24.93 24.80
C ARG A 198 -19.89 24.16 23.81
N ARG A 199 -20.95 23.52 24.29
CA ARG A 199 -22.19 23.32 23.54
C ARG A 199 -23.36 23.06 24.50
N SER A 200 -23.82 24.07 25.16
CA SER A 200 -25.24 24.23 25.48
C SER A 200 -25.57 25.72 25.45
N SER A 201 -25.87 26.20 24.29
CA SER A 201 -26.55 27.48 24.14
C SER A 201 -28.01 27.25 24.47
N PHE A 202 -28.42 27.60 25.69
CA PHE A 202 -29.76 28.02 26.10
C PHE A 202 -29.82 27.93 27.63
N ALA A 203 -29.21 28.90 28.31
CA ALA A 203 -29.54 29.21 29.67
C ALA A 203 -29.35 30.74 29.89
N GLY A 204 -30.31 31.35 30.48
CA GLY A 204 -30.38 32.80 30.69
C GLY A 204 -29.32 33.36 31.64
N PRO A 205 -29.31 34.68 31.84
CA PRO A 205 -28.18 35.40 32.44
C PRO A 205 -27.88 35.13 33.92
N GLU A 206 -28.65 34.31 34.58
CA GLU A 206 -28.48 34.05 36.04
C GLU A 206 -27.46 32.97 36.37
N HIS A 207 -26.98 32.19 35.40
CA HIS A 207 -25.98 31.13 35.62
C HIS A 207 -24.52 31.55 35.42
N ARG A 208 -24.25 32.83 35.15
CA ARG A 208 -22.87 33.31 34.91
C ARG A 208 -22.05 33.56 36.18
N LEU A 209 -22.67 33.63 37.35
CA LEU A 209 -21.96 33.88 38.62
C LEU A 209 -21.45 32.59 39.30
N SER A 210 -21.93 31.42 38.86
CA SER A 210 -21.53 30.14 39.44
C SER A 210 -20.27 29.49 38.76
N MET A 211 -19.83 30.03 37.62
CA MET A 211 -18.66 29.49 36.91
C MET A 211 -17.30 30.07 37.30
N GLN A 212 -17.29 31.16 38.07
CA GLN A 212 -16.05 31.74 38.61
C GLN A 212 -15.59 31.05 39.89
N SER A 213 -16.53 30.50 40.67
CA SER A 213 -16.18 29.75 41.88
C SER A 213 -15.62 28.35 41.59
N HIS A 214 -15.99 27.72 40.45
CA HIS A 214 -15.46 26.40 40.06
C HIS A 214 -14.03 26.42 39.55
N ARG A 215 -13.48 27.55 39.12
CA ARG A 215 -12.07 27.63 38.68
C ARG A 215 -11.09 27.75 39.84
N GLU A 216 -11.52 28.44 40.92
CA GLU A 216 -10.70 28.53 42.15
C GLU A 216 -10.75 27.21 42.95
N ASP A 217 -11.86 26.47 42.87
CA ASP A 217 -12.00 25.15 43.51
C ASP A 217 -11.24 24.04 42.75
N GLU A 218 -11.03 24.14 41.44
CA GLU A 218 -10.22 23.17 40.67
C GLU A 218 -8.70 23.28 40.96
N GLU A 219 -8.16 24.48 41.19
CA GLU A 219 -6.77 24.68 41.63
C GLU A 219 -6.54 24.18 43.05
N LEU A 220 -7.49 24.39 43.95
CA LEU A 220 -7.44 23.90 45.34
C LEU A 220 -7.61 22.38 45.45
N VAL A 221 -8.33 21.77 44.52
CA VAL A 221 -8.52 20.31 44.46
C VAL A 221 -7.25 19.60 44.01
N GLU A 222 -6.40 20.22 43.16
CA GLU A 222 -5.13 19.62 42.73
C GLU A 222 -4.08 19.52 43.84
N GLU A 223 -3.99 20.50 44.73
CA GLU A 223 -3.12 20.43 45.93
C GLU A 223 -3.60 19.39 46.98
N ALA A 224 -4.90 19.23 47.15
CA ALA A 224 -5.46 18.21 48.03
C ALA A 224 -5.30 16.76 47.50
N LEU A 225 -5.24 16.58 46.19
CA LEU A 225 -5.03 15.28 45.52
C LEU A 225 -3.63 14.71 45.69
N VAL A 226 -2.62 15.55 45.91
CA VAL A 226 -1.21 15.12 46.10
C VAL A 226 -1.02 14.33 47.39
N ALA A 227 -1.95 14.44 48.38
CA ALA A 227 -1.92 13.75 49.65
C ALA A 227 -2.69 12.40 49.66
N ASP A 228 -3.44 12.05 48.60
CA ASP A 228 -4.28 10.84 48.55
C ASP A 228 -3.82 9.84 47.47
N ASP A 229 -3.04 8.82 47.87
CA ASP A 229 -2.54 7.76 47.01
C ASP A 229 -3.65 7.10 46.15
N PRO A 230 -4.84 6.75 46.66
CA PRO A 230 -5.95 6.23 45.86
C PRO A 230 -6.44 7.15 44.76
N ALA A 231 -6.51 8.44 44.99
CA ALA A 231 -6.95 9.41 44.00
C ALA A 231 -5.91 9.63 42.91
N ILE A 232 -4.63 9.62 43.25
CA ILE A 232 -3.50 9.67 42.28
C ILE A 232 -3.54 8.45 41.36
N ILE A 233 -3.74 7.26 41.91
CA ILE A 233 -3.82 6.01 41.16
C ILE A 233 -5.02 6.04 40.20
N GLU A 234 -6.21 6.42 40.69
CA GLU A 234 -7.41 6.53 39.85
C GLU A 234 -7.20 7.49 38.67
N ARG A 235 -6.67 8.68 38.94
CA ARG A 235 -6.43 9.69 37.90
C ARG A 235 -5.37 9.25 36.89
N CYS A 236 -4.26 8.65 37.34
CA CYS A 236 -3.23 8.14 36.46
C CYS A 236 -3.79 7.07 35.50
N PHE A 237 -4.53 6.08 35.99
CA PHE A 237 -5.11 5.05 35.15
C PHE A 237 -6.25 5.58 34.29
N GLN A 238 -6.98 6.60 34.71
CA GLN A 238 -7.96 7.28 33.85
C GLN A 238 -7.25 7.94 32.65
N HIS A 239 -6.18 8.71 32.92
CA HIS A 239 -5.38 9.31 31.83
C HIS A 239 -4.75 8.26 30.91
N VAL A 240 -4.22 7.16 31.46
CA VAL A 240 -3.68 6.04 30.65
C VAL A 240 -4.75 5.43 29.74
N ASN A 241 -5.98 5.28 30.25
CA ASN A 241 -7.11 4.81 29.45
C ASN A 241 -7.53 5.83 28.39
N ASP A 242 -7.54 7.11 28.72
CA ASP A 242 -7.89 8.19 27.78
C ASP A 242 -6.84 8.29 26.67
N PHE A 243 -5.54 8.24 26.99
CA PHE A 243 -4.44 8.20 26.02
C PHE A 243 -4.47 6.93 25.17
N ALA A 244 -4.78 5.77 25.75
CA ALA A 244 -4.96 4.53 24.98
C ALA A 244 -6.16 4.63 24.03
N THR A 245 -7.22 5.35 24.44
CA THR A 245 -8.41 5.60 23.60
C THR A 245 -8.07 6.54 22.43
N GLU A 246 -7.12 7.46 22.61
CA GLU A 246 -6.58 8.32 21.56
C GLU A 246 -5.55 7.61 20.67
N GLY A 247 -5.23 6.34 20.95
CA GLY A 247 -4.29 5.54 20.15
C GLY A 247 -2.82 5.76 20.50
N LEU A 248 -2.54 6.43 21.64
CA LEU A 248 -1.17 6.65 22.08
C LEU A 248 -0.61 5.40 22.76
N ARG A 249 0.68 5.16 22.58
CA ARG A 249 1.39 4.07 23.27
C ARG A 249 1.72 4.51 24.69
N THR A 250 1.14 3.84 25.67
CA THR A 250 1.31 4.16 27.10
C THR A 250 2.37 3.29 27.76
N LEU A 251 3.21 3.91 28.58
CA LEU A 251 4.17 3.23 29.45
C LEU A 251 3.98 3.72 30.88
N LEU A 252 3.98 2.79 31.84
CA LEU A 252 3.97 3.10 33.24
C LEU A 252 5.38 3.07 33.83
N TYR A 253 5.63 3.99 34.78
CA TYR A 253 6.86 4.11 35.54
C TYR A 253 6.57 3.89 37.01
N ALA A 254 7.39 3.09 37.65
CA ALA A 254 7.32 2.83 39.08
C ALA A 254 8.73 2.72 39.66
N HIS A 255 8.85 3.01 40.94
CA HIS A 255 10.13 2.98 41.62
C HIS A 255 10.00 2.42 43.02
N ARG A 256 11.14 2.02 43.60
CA ARG A 256 11.22 1.59 45.00
C ARG A 256 12.58 1.87 45.56
N PHE A 257 12.67 2.52 46.74
CA PHE A 257 13.91 2.67 47.46
C PHE A 257 14.25 1.39 48.23
N LEU A 258 15.51 0.98 48.17
CA LEU A 258 16.05 -0.21 48.82
C LEU A 258 17.08 0.15 49.88
N ASN A 259 17.13 -0.67 50.93
CA ASN A 259 18.25 -0.64 51.88
C ASN A 259 19.45 -1.33 51.27
N GLU A 260 20.66 -0.92 51.66
CA GLU A 260 21.92 -1.52 51.19
C GLU A 260 21.99 -3.04 51.44
N THR A 261 21.49 -3.50 52.61
CA THR A 261 21.40 -4.92 52.97
C THR A 261 20.54 -5.74 52.02
N ASP A 262 19.37 -5.21 51.65
CA ASP A 262 18.42 -5.88 50.77
C ASP A 262 18.96 -5.95 49.32
N TYR A 263 19.61 -4.87 48.90
CA TYR A 263 20.27 -4.85 47.59
C TYR A 263 21.42 -5.87 47.52
N GLN A 264 22.30 -5.92 48.50
CA GLN A 264 23.43 -6.87 48.51
C GLN A 264 22.95 -8.32 48.56
N GLY A 265 21.86 -8.60 49.23
CA GLY A 265 21.23 -9.92 49.26
C GLY A 265 20.71 -10.33 47.86
N TRP A 266 19.98 -9.43 47.22
CA TRP A 266 19.45 -9.63 45.89
C TRP A 266 20.56 -9.73 44.81
N ARG A 267 21.57 -8.86 44.90
CA ARG A 267 22.70 -8.84 43.94
C ARG A 267 23.38 -10.16 43.82
N LYS A 268 23.55 -10.92 44.93
CA LYS A 268 24.11 -12.25 44.89
C LYS A 268 23.27 -13.20 44.05
N ILE A 269 21.95 -13.20 44.28
CA ILE A 269 21.03 -14.04 43.53
C ILE A 269 21.06 -13.70 42.03
N TYR A 270 21.07 -12.38 41.74
CA TYR A 270 21.14 -11.90 40.36
C TYR A 270 22.46 -12.23 39.67
N HIS A 271 23.57 -12.11 40.38
CA HIS A 271 24.88 -12.48 39.86
C HIS A 271 24.96 -14.00 39.57
N ASP A 272 24.47 -14.83 40.46
CA ASP A 272 24.40 -16.27 40.26
C ASP A 272 23.51 -16.64 39.06
N ALA A 273 22.40 -15.94 38.87
CA ALA A 273 21.53 -16.09 37.72
C ALA A 273 22.19 -15.67 36.39
N THR A 274 22.95 -14.59 36.38
CA THR A 274 23.65 -14.08 35.18
C THR A 274 24.86 -14.94 34.78
N THR A 275 25.49 -15.59 35.72
CA THR A 275 26.69 -16.49 35.52
C THR A 275 26.30 -17.94 35.26
N SER A 276 25.02 -18.33 35.47
CA SER A 276 24.56 -19.68 35.22
C SER A 276 24.59 -20.05 33.73
N LEU A 277 25.08 -21.26 33.46
CA LEU A 277 25.12 -21.85 32.11
C LEU A 277 23.84 -22.59 31.74
N VAL A 278 22.98 -22.91 32.72
CA VAL A 278 21.74 -23.67 32.52
C VAL A 278 20.55 -22.78 32.88
N ASN A 279 19.57 -22.70 32.00
CA ASN A 279 18.32 -21.92 32.17
C ASN A 279 18.53 -20.44 32.56
N ARG A 280 19.63 -19.84 32.09
CA ARG A 280 20.03 -18.48 32.41
C ARG A 280 18.88 -17.45 32.23
N PRO A 281 18.11 -17.46 31.12
CA PRO A 281 17.02 -16.51 30.96
C PRO A 281 15.92 -16.62 32.03
N GLU A 282 15.55 -17.83 32.41
CA GLU A 282 14.53 -18.07 33.44
C GLU A 282 15.02 -17.68 34.85
N LEU A 283 16.32 -17.90 35.13
CA LEU A 283 16.91 -17.49 36.43
C LEU A 283 16.98 -15.97 36.56
N ILE A 284 17.35 -15.27 35.47
CA ILE A 284 17.36 -13.80 35.43
C ILE A 284 15.93 -13.26 35.61
N GLU A 285 14.95 -13.88 34.97
CA GLU A 285 13.55 -13.48 35.10
C GLU A 285 13.08 -13.63 36.55
N LYS A 286 13.31 -14.75 37.18
CA LYS A 286 12.97 -14.99 38.60
C LYS A 286 13.72 -14.05 39.55
N ALA A 287 14.99 -13.78 39.33
CA ALA A 287 15.74 -12.81 40.11
C ALA A 287 15.19 -11.40 39.95
N GLY A 288 14.80 -11.01 38.74
CA GLY A 288 14.13 -9.74 38.46
C GLY A 288 12.79 -9.60 39.20
N GLU A 289 11.98 -10.67 39.20
CA GLU A 289 10.67 -10.67 39.89
C GLU A 289 10.79 -10.42 41.42
N LEU A 290 11.88 -10.82 42.03
CA LEU A 290 12.09 -10.61 43.50
C LEU A 290 12.26 -9.13 43.85
N ILE A 291 12.95 -8.36 43.01
CA ILE A 291 13.25 -6.95 43.29
C ILE A 291 12.12 -6.01 42.81
N GLU A 292 11.37 -6.42 41.78
CA GLU A 292 10.32 -5.66 41.12
C GLU A 292 8.95 -5.81 41.82
N GLN A 293 8.91 -5.85 43.14
CA GLN A 293 7.68 -5.95 43.93
C GLN A 293 7.50 -4.74 44.85
N GLN A 294 6.24 -4.47 45.19
CA GLN A 294 5.89 -3.34 46.07
C GLN A 294 6.43 -1.98 45.57
N LEU A 295 6.34 -1.77 44.26
CA LEU A 295 6.77 -0.52 43.64
C LEU A 295 5.79 0.61 43.93
N GLU A 296 6.28 1.82 44.05
CA GLU A 296 5.48 3.05 44.11
C GLU A 296 5.28 3.62 42.72
N LEU A 297 4.08 4.09 42.42
CA LEU A 297 3.76 4.65 41.11
C LEU A 297 4.49 5.98 40.93
N GLY A 298 5.28 6.09 39.88
CA GLY A 298 5.98 7.31 39.49
C GLY A 298 5.19 8.16 38.48
N GLY A 299 4.45 7.51 37.60
CA GLY A 299 3.66 8.19 36.59
C GLY A 299 3.51 7.36 35.29
N ALA A 300 3.01 7.99 34.24
CA ALA A 300 2.83 7.40 32.93
C ALA A 300 3.30 8.34 31.82
N THR A 301 3.79 7.78 30.73
CA THR A 301 4.04 8.51 29.49
C THR A 301 3.14 8.01 28.37
N ALA A 302 2.82 8.90 27.44
CA ALA A 302 2.08 8.61 26.24
C ALA A 302 2.92 9.02 25.03
N ILE A 303 3.13 8.08 24.09
CA ILE A 303 3.94 8.30 22.89
C ILE A 303 3.02 8.23 21.69
N GLU A 304 3.06 9.28 20.85
CA GLU A 304 2.29 9.32 19.62
C GLU A 304 2.96 8.46 18.54
N ASP A 305 2.25 7.43 18.08
CA ASP A 305 2.68 6.58 16.97
C ASP A 305 2.09 7.11 15.67
N LYS A 306 2.89 7.91 14.95
CA LYS A 306 2.44 8.55 13.72
C LYS A 306 2.45 7.54 12.57
N LEU A 307 1.31 7.38 11.92
CA LEU A 307 1.23 6.63 10.66
C LEU A 307 2.18 7.23 9.62
N GLN A 308 2.82 6.35 8.83
CA GLN A 308 3.58 6.79 7.66
C GLN A 308 2.66 7.56 6.71
N LYS A 309 3.22 8.60 6.06
CA LYS A 309 2.47 9.40 5.08
C LYS A 309 1.93 8.53 3.94
N GLY A 310 0.67 8.73 3.58
CA GLY A 310 0.03 8.04 2.47
C GLY A 310 -0.48 6.63 2.79
N VAL A 311 -0.48 6.18 4.05
CA VAL A 311 -1.03 4.87 4.45
C VAL A 311 -2.54 4.80 4.25
N PRO A 312 -3.36 5.75 4.73
CA PRO A 312 -4.81 5.71 4.54
C PRO A 312 -5.22 5.72 3.07
N GLU A 313 -4.58 6.55 2.25
CA GLU A 313 -4.84 6.64 0.81
C GLU A 313 -4.43 5.37 0.07
N THR A 314 -3.33 4.73 0.51
CA THR A 314 -2.89 3.44 -0.03
C THR A 314 -3.92 2.36 0.25
N ILE A 315 -4.40 2.26 1.48
CA ILE A 315 -5.42 1.29 1.90
C ILE A 315 -6.71 1.48 1.10
N GLU A 316 -7.16 2.72 0.93
CA GLU A 316 -8.37 3.01 0.16
C GLU A 316 -8.22 2.61 -1.32
N ARG A 317 -7.07 2.89 -1.95
CA ARG A 317 -6.80 2.48 -3.33
C ARG A 317 -6.72 0.98 -3.51
N LEU A 318 -6.09 0.27 -2.58
CA LEU A 318 -6.03 -1.19 -2.61
C LEU A 318 -7.42 -1.82 -2.41
N ARG A 319 -8.24 -1.23 -1.54
CA ARG A 319 -9.64 -1.63 -1.37
C ARG A 319 -10.45 -1.42 -2.66
N ARG A 320 -10.32 -0.27 -3.30
CA ARG A 320 -10.93 0.01 -4.61
C ARG A 320 -10.45 -0.95 -5.70
N ALA A 321 -9.23 -1.45 -5.60
CA ALA A 321 -8.70 -2.51 -6.46
C ALA A 321 -9.31 -3.91 -6.15
N GLY A 322 -10.21 -4.02 -5.17
CA GLY A 322 -10.83 -5.29 -4.77
C GLY A 322 -9.93 -6.19 -3.93
N ILE A 323 -8.90 -5.62 -3.29
CA ILE A 323 -7.99 -6.34 -2.39
C ILE A 323 -8.53 -6.23 -0.97
N LYS A 324 -8.82 -7.37 -0.32
CA LYS A 324 -9.19 -7.42 1.10
C LYS A 324 -7.95 -7.20 1.96
N MET A 325 -8.09 -6.40 3.01
CA MET A 325 -6.99 -6.02 3.86
C MET A 325 -7.25 -6.38 5.32
N TRP A 326 -6.26 -6.98 5.94
CA TRP A 326 -6.28 -7.41 7.33
C TRP A 326 -5.14 -6.75 8.08
N MET A 327 -5.38 -6.40 9.34
CA MET A 327 -4.36 -5.88 10.25
C MET A 327 -4.10 -6.91 11.35
N LEU A 328 -2.85 -7.37 11.46
CA LEU A 328 -2.39 -8.34 12.46
C LEU A 328 -1.35 -7.66 13.35
N THR A 329 -1.75 -7.21 14.53
CA THR A 329 -0.88 -6.44 15.44
C THR A 329 -0.70 -7.13 16.79
N GLY A 330 0.40 -6.82 17.46
CA GLY A 330 0.66 -7.17 18.84
C GLY A 330 0.02 -6.20 19.86
N ASP A 331 -0.55 -5.09 19.39
CA ASP A 331 -1.10 -4.03 20.21
C ASP A 331 -2.42 -4.42 20.87
N LYS A 332 -2.83 -3.62 21.86
CA LYS A 332 -4.11 -3.78 22.55
C LYS A 332 -5.28 -3.55 21.59
N ARG A 333 -6.45 -4.10 21.94
CA ARG A 333 -7.67 -4.00 21.15
C ARG A 333 -8.09 -2.56 20.87
N GLU A 334 -8.08 -1.72 21.87
CA GLU A 334 -8.44 -0.30 21.77
C GLU A 334 -7.51 0.45 20.83
N THR A 335 -6.21 0.27 21.00
CA THR A 335 -5.16 0.84 20.11
C THR A 335 -5.33 0.34 18.67
N ALA A 336 -5.55 -0.96 18.50
CA ALA A 336 -5.76 -1.56 17.17
C ALA A 336 -7.01 -1.02 16.46
N ILE A 337 -8.10 -0.80 17.20
CA ILE A 337 -9.32 -0.19 16.64
C ILE A 337 -9.06 1.27 16.23
N ASN A 338 -8.37 2.04 17.07
CA ASN A 338 -8.05 3.44 16.78
C ASN A 338 -7.12 3.57 15.57
N ILE A 339 -6.08 2.73 15.48
CA ILE A 339 -5.24 2.63 14.29
C ILE A 339 -6.07 2.21 13.08
N GLY A 340 -7.03 1.29 13.26
CA GLY A 340 -7.98 0.88 12.22
C GLY A 340 -8.79 2.05 11.66
N HIS A 341 -9.25 2.97 12.51
CA HIS A 341 -9.91 4.22 12.08
C HIS A 341 -8.91 5.17 11.38
N SER A 342 -7.76 5.40 12.00
CA SER A 342 -6.73 6.31 11.48
C SER A 342 -6.24 5.89 10.09
N CYS A 343 -6.06 4.58 9.84
CA CYS A 343 -5.64 4.05 8.56
C CYS A 343 -6.80 3.75 7.59
N ARG A 344 -8.05 4.06 7.96
CA ARG A 344 -9.27 3.84 7.16
C ARG A 344 -9.59 2.37 6.86
N LEU A 345 -9.08 1.44 7.65
CA LEU A 345 -9.59 0.07 7.65
C LEU A 345 -11.00 -0.01 8.24
N ILE A 346 -11.29 0.80 9.25
CA ILE A 346 -12.62 1.03 9.81
C ILE A 346 -13.10 2.38 9.31
N LYS A 347 -14.27 2.42 8.70
CA LYS A 347 -14.96 3.64 8.27
C LYS A 347 -16.04 4.00 9.28
N ASP A 348 -16.50 5.25 9.29
CA ASP A 348 -17.53 5.73 10.23
C ASP A 348 -18.84 4.93 10.14
N TYR A 349 -19.16 4.41 8.96
CA TYR A 349 -20.33 3.57 8.70
C TYR A 349 -20.06 2.08 8.80
N SER A 350 -18.88 1.65 9.25
CA SER A 350 -18.55 0.22 9.41
C SER A 350 -19.30 -0.40 10.58
N SER A 351 -19.81 -1.57 10.38
CA SER A 351 -20.28 -2.44 11.47
C SER A 351 -19.09 -3.21 12.04
N VAL A 352 -18.68 -2.85 13.24
CA VAL A 352 -17.55 -3.49 13.92
C VAL A 352 -18.08 -4.60 14.83
N THR A 353 -17.71 -5.85 14.52
CA THR A 353 -18.03 -7.02 15.36
C THR A 353 -16.81 -7.41 16.17
N VAL A 354 -16.87 -7.26 17.48
CA VAL A 354 -15.82 -7.69 18.41
C VAL A 354 -16.12 -9.11 18.87
N ILE A 355 -15.17 -10.01 18.64
CA ILE A 355 -15.24 -11.41 19.10
C ILE A 355 -14.37 -11.51 20.34
N ASP A 356 -15.00 -11.74 21.49
CA ASP A 356 -14.36 -11.81 22.80
C ASP A 356 -14.86 -13.03 23.57
N GLN A 357 -13.92 -13.85 24.07
CA GLN A 357 -14.24 -15.04 24.85
C GLN A 357 -14.79 -14.65 26.24
N GLU A 358 -14.37 -13.54 26.82
CA GLU A 358 -14.85 -13.08 28.12
C GLU A 358 -16.32 -12.66 28.07
N ALA A 359 -16.82 -12.22 26.91
CA ALA A 359 -18.23 -11.91 26.70
C ALA A 359 -19.13 -13.16 26.59
N GLY A 360 -18.60 -14.37 26.56
CA GLY A 360 -19.26 -15.62 26.83
C GLY A 360 -20.06 -16.29 25.70
N ASN A 361 -20.16 -15.67 24.49
CA ASN A 361 -21.01 -16.17 23.39
C ASN A 361 -20.32 -16.09 22.02
N VAL A 362 -19.08 -16.55 21.90
CA VAL A 362 -18.28 -16.48 20.67
C VAL A 362 -19.01 -17.04 19.45
N GLU A 363 -19.61 -18.22 19.58
CA GLU A 363 -20.30 -18.90 18.48
C GLU A 363 -21.55 -18.13 18.01
N LEU A 364 -22.37 -17.63 18.94
CA LEU A 364 -23.55 -16.83 18.59
C LEU A 364 -23.16 -15.50 17.94
N THR A 365 -22.12 -14.87 18.43
CA THR A 365 -21.62 -13.61 17.84
C THR A 365 -21.12 -13.81 16.42
N MET A 366 -20.37 -14.89 16.16
CA MET A 366 -19.93 -15.24 14.80
C MET A 366 -21.10 -15.56 13.88
N ALA A 367 -22.07 -16.36 14.32
CA ALA A 367 -23.25 -16.73 13.54
C ALA A 367 -24.13 -15.50 13.21
N ALA A 368 -24.34 -14.62 14.19
CA ALA A 368 -25.09 -13.37 14.00
C ALA A 368 -24.41 -12.45 12.99
N ALA A 369 -23.06 -12.31 13.06
CA ALA A 369 -22.29 -11.51 12.13
C ALA A 369 -22.35 -12.07 10.70
N VAL A 370 -22.21 -13.39 10.52
CA VAL A 370 -22.37 -14.04 9.21
C VAL A 370 -23.76 -13.77 8.63
N THR A 371 -24.80 -13.93 9.44
CA THR A 371 -26.20 -13.71 9.01
C THR A 371 -26.43 -12.25 8.63
N ALA A 372 -25.89 -11.30 9.38
CA ALA A 372 -26.01 -9.86 9.10
C ALA A 372 -25.31 -9.47 7.78
N ILE A 373 -24.12 -10.02 7.53
CA ILE A 373 -23.36 -9.77 6.29
C ILE A 373 -24.07 -10.39 5.09
N GLN A 374 -24.51 -11.66 5.19
CA GLN A 374 -25.23 -12.37 4.11
C GLN A 374 -26.60 -11.76 3.80
N GLY A 375 -27.26 -11.20 4.83
CA GLY A 375 -28.54 -10.50 4.68
C GLY A 375 -28.43 -9.15 3.97
N GLY A 376 -27.20 -8.67 3.66
CA GLY A 376 -26.96 -7.41 2.96
C GLY A 376 -27.31 -6.15 3.78
N GLY A 377 -27.51 -6.30 5.10
CA GLY A 377 -27.81 -5.18 6.02
C GLY A 377 -26.57 -4.37 6.46
N VAL A 378 -25.37 -4.83 6.11
CA VAL A 378 -24.11 -4.20 6.51
C VAL A 378 -23.40 -3.66 5.27
N ALA A 379 -23.13 -2.35 5.25
CA ALA A 379 -22.45 -1.68 4.13
C ALA A 379 -20.95 -1.98 4.10
N HIS A 380 -20.30 -2.08 5.28
CA HIS A 380 -18.89 -2.43 5.47
C HIS A 380 -18.73 -3.17 6.79
N SER A 381 -18.18 -4.36 6.76
CA SER A 381 -18.03 -5.24 7.92
C SER A 381 -16.58 -5.35 8.36
N VAL A 382 -16.35 -5.15 9.65
CA VAL A 382 -15.02 -5.28 10.26
C VAL A 382 -15.12 -6.23 11.45
N VAL A 383 -14.27 -7.24 11.46
CA VAL A 383 -14.18 -8.22 12.56
C VAL A 383 -12.93 -7.93 13.38
N VAL A 384 -13.10 -7.80 14.69
CA VAL A 384 -11.99 -7.58 15.64
C VAL A 384 -11.90 -8.79 16.55
N VAL A 385 -10.71 -9.38 16.67
CA VAL A 385 -10.43 -10.54 17.52
C VAL A 385 -9.09 -10.36 18.25
N ASP A 386 -9.01 -10.74 19.52
CA ASP A 386 -7.74 -10.75 20.23
C ASP A 386 -7.00 -12.10 20.16
N GLY A 387 -5.71 -12.10 20.45
CA GLY A 387 -4.87 -13.28 20.38
C GLY A 387 -5.29 -14.39 21.35
N GLN A 388 -5.87 -14.08 22.50
CA GLN A 388 -6.34 -15.07 23.47
C GLN A 388 -7.59 -15.79 22.91
N THR A 389 -8.55 -15.04 22.47
CA THR A 389 -9.78 -15.57 21.82
C THR A 389 -9.44 -16.33 20.54
N LEU A 390 -8.51 -15.82 19.72
CA LEU A 390 -8.04 -16.51 18.53
C LEU A 390 -7.35 -17.86 18.86
N GLY A 391 -6.62 -17.93 19.98
CA GLY A 391 -6.05 -19.18 20.48
C GLY A 391 -7.13 -20.22 20.79
N SER A 392 -8.21 -19.79 21.47
CA SER A 392 -9.35 -20.67 21.78
C SER A 392 -10.14 -21.08 20.52
N ILE A 393 -10.31 -20.17 19.58
CA ILE A 393 -10.96 -20.45 18.28
C ILE A 393 -10.15 -21.49 17.49
N THR A 394 -8.83 -21.34 17.42
CA THR A 394 -7.97 -22.26 16.67
C THR A 394 -7.84 -23.63 17.32
N ALA A 395 -8.08 -23.74 18.63
CA ALA A 395 -8.10 -25.01 19.35
C ALA A 395 -9.37 -25.86 19.08
N CYS A 396 -10.46 -25.24 18.61
CA CYS A 396 -11.72 -25.90 18.29
C CYS A 396 -11.97 -25.85 16.78
N ASP A 397 -11.96 -26.98 16.08
CA ASP A 397 -12.12 -27.06 14.63
C ASP A 397 -13.45 -26.45 14.13
N ALA A 398 -14.54 -26.61 14.90
CA ALA A 398 -15.85 -26.04 14.54
C ALA A 398 -15.81 -24.50 14.59
N TRP A 399 -15.26 -23.93 15.64
CA TRP A 399 -15.11 -22.48 15.78
C TRP A 399 -14.15 -21.89 14.76
N ASN A 400 -13.04 -22.60 14.50
CA ASN A 400 -12.08 -22.20 13.48
C ASN A 400 -12.71 -22.14 12.09
N THR A 401 -13.54 -23.14 11.74
CA THR A 401 -14.25 -23.14 10.47
C THR A 401 -15.23 -21.96 10.35
N SER A 402 -16.03 -21.72 11.38
CA SER A 402 -16.99 -20.61 11.42
C SER A 402 -16.28 -19.24 11.40
N PHE A 403 -15.18 -19.12 12.13
CA PHE A 403 -14.37 -17.89 12.11
C PHE A 403 -13.76 -17.62 10.73
N LEU A 404 -13.22 -18.62 10.07
CA LEU A 404 -12.65 -18.46 8.73
C LEU A 404 -13.71 -18.08 7.70
N GLU A 405 -14.94 -18.63 7.80
CA GLU A 405 -16.08 -18.23 6.96
C GLU A 405 -16.45 -16.76 7.19
N LEU A 406 -16.57 -16.33 8.44
CA LEU A 406 -16.82 -14.94 8.79
C LEU A 406 -15.71 -14.02 8.27
N ALA A 407 -14.45 -14.39 8.49
CA ALA A 407 -13.29 -13.61 8.09
C ALA A 407 -13.18 -13.47 6.55
N ILE A 408 -13.57 -14.51 5.80
CA ILE A 408 -13.63 -14.44 4.32
C ILE A 408 -14.76 -13.53 3.84
N LEU A 409 -15.91 -13.52 4.52
CA LEU A 409 -17.05 -12.66 4.19
C LEU A 409 -16.78 -11.20 4.56
N ALA A 410 -16.15 -10.94 5.70
CA ALA A 410 -15.85 -9.60 6.18
C ALA A 410 -14.98 -8.79 5.19
N ASP A 411 -15.16 -7.47 5.17
CA ASP A 411 -14.38 -6.56 4.35
C ASP A 411 -12.97 -6.36 4.91
N SER A 412 -12.85 -6.32 6.25
CA SER A 412 -11.56 -6.22 6.95
C SER A 412 -11.57 -7.04 8.24
N VAL A 413 -10.40 -7.54 8.66
CA VAL A 413 -10.20 -8.26 9.92
C VAL A 413 -9.05 -7.61 10.67
N ILE A 414 -9.24 -7.38 11.96
CA ILE A 414 -8.24 -6.82 12.87
C ILE A 414 -7.96 -7.85 13.96
N CYS A 415 -6.72 -8.39 13.97
CA CYS A 415 -6.27 -9.28 15.04
C CYS A 415 -5.33 -8.50 15.94
N CYS A 416 -5.70 -8.28 17.19
CA CYS A 416 -4.93 -7.59 18.21
C CYS A 416 -4.27 -8.58 19.18
N ARG A 417 -3.21 -8.18 19.86
CA ARG A 417 -2.40 -9.02 20.79
C ARG A 417 -1.98 -10.37 20.19
N ALA A 418 -1.84 -10.44 18.86
CA ALA A 418 -1.48 -11.68 18.19
C ALA A 418 0.02 -11.98 18.30
N SER A 419 0.36 -13.20 18.64
CA SER A 419 1.74 -13.69 18.63
C SER A 419 2.25 -13.94 17.20
N PRO A 420 3.56 -13.95 16.93
CA PRO A 420 4.12 -14.24 15.62
C PRO A 420 3.63 -15.57 15.02
N SER A 421 3.50 -16.60 15.85
CA SER A 421 2.99 -17.93 15.44
C SER A 421 1.50 -17.88 15.06
N GLN A 422 0.69 -17.10 15.76
CA GLN A 422 -0.73 -16.92 15.44
C GLN A 422 -0.93 -16.17 14.12
N LYS A 423 -0.12 -15.11 13.88
CA LYS A 423 -0.12 -14.38 12.59
C LYS A 423 0.17 -15.33 11.42
N ALA A 424 1.21 -16.17 11.55
CA ALA A 424 1.58 -17.14 10.52
C ALA A 424 0.49 -18.22 10.34
N SER A 425 -0.05 -18.77 11.43
CA SER A 425 -1.11 -19.77 11.40
C SER A 425 -2.38 -19.25 10.70
N LEU A 426 -2.76 -18.01 10.95
CA LEU A 426 -3.93 -17.39 10.32
C LEU A 426 -3.74 -17.25 8.80
N VAL A 427 -2.59 -16.76 8.36
CA VAL A 427 -2.26 -16.66 6.92
C VAL A 427 -2.28 -18.03 6.26
N ASN A 428 -1.70 -19.05 6.90
CA ASN A 428 -1.71 -20.42 6.40
C ASN A 428 -3.13 -20.99 6.29
N SER A 429 -3.97 -20.74 7.30
CA SER A 429 -5.36 -21.19 7.32
C SER A 429 -6.19 -20.60 6.18
N ILE A 430 -6.06 -19.30 5.92
CA ILE A 430 -6.73 -18.63 4.80
C ILE A 430 -6.20 -19.14 3.45
N ARG A 431 -4.87 -19.28 3.32
CA ARG A 431 -4.25 -19.83 2.12
C ARG A 431 -4.78 -21.21 1.74
N LYS A 432 -4.99 -22.07 2.74
CA LYS A 432 -5.54 -23.43 2.54
C LYS A 432 -7.04 -23.43 2.27
N ARG A 433 -7.79 -22.53 2.90
CA ARG A 433 -9.26 -22.51 2.82
C ARG A 433 -9.76 -21.89 1.51
N VAL A 434 -9.13 -20.83 1.05
CA VAL A 434 -9.56 -20.11 -0.17
C VAL A 434 -8.72 -20.57 -1.35
N GLY A 435 -9.16 -21.65 -2.00
CA GLY A 435 -8.49 -22.15 -3.22
C GLY A 435 -8.50 -21.10 -4.33
N GLY A 436 -7.35 -20.86 -4.94
CA GLY A 436 -7.18 -19.87 -6.03
C GLY A 436 -6.98 -18.42 -5.58
N SER A 437 -6.99 -18.10 -4.27
CA SER A 437 -6.59 -16.79 -3.77
C SER A 437 -5.08 -16.70 -3.63
N VAL A 438 -4.53 -15.50 -3.86
CA VAL A 438 -3.13 -15.17 -3.59
C VAL A 438 -3.09 -14.31 -2.33
N THR A 439 -2.43 -14.82 -1.29
CA THR A 439 -2.21 -14.09 -0.03
C THR A 439 -0.89 -13.33 -0.11
N LEU A 440 -0.90 -12.08 0.37
CA LEU A 440 0.25 -11.21 0.49
C LEU A 440 0.39 -10.80 1.95
N ALA A 441 1.59 -10.92 2.52
CA ALA A 441 1.91 -10.46 3.86
C ALA A 441 2.95 -9.34 3.81
N ILE A 442 2.75 -8.33 4.67
CA ILE A 442 3.62 -7.16 4.76
C ILE A 442 4.01 -6.98 6.21
N GLY A 443 5.30 -6.76 6.45
CA GLY A 443 5.82 -6.50 7.78
C GLY A 443 7.17 -5.80 7.73
N ASP A 444 7.58 -5.20 8.85
CA ASP A 444 8.85 -4.49 9.02
C ASP A 444 9.74 -5.12 10.10
N GLY A 445 9.12 -5.79 11.08
CA GLY A 445 9.78 -6.35 12.25
C GLY A 445 10.13 -7.84 12.18
N ALA A 446 10.96 -8.30 13.11
CA ALA A 446 11.29 -9.70 13.28
C ALA A 446 10.06 -10.58 13.62
N ASN A 447 9.04 -9.97 14.27
CA ASN A 447 7.80 -10.64 14.64
C ASN A 447 6.92 -11.02 13.42
N ASP A 448 7.18 -10.44 12.25
CA ASP A 448 6.39 -10.65 11.04
C ASP A 448 7.03 -11.64 10.07
N ILE A 449 8.28 -12.07 10.34
CA ILE A 449 9.02 -13.00 9.48
C ILE A 449 8.24 -14.28 9.20
N ALA A 450 7.69 -14.90 10.25
CA ALA A 450 6.92 -16.12 10.09
C ALA A 450 5.65 -15.93 9.23
N MET A 451 4.97 -14.80 9.38
CA MET A 451 3.80 -14.42 8.57
C MET A 451 4.20 -14.18 7.11
N ILE A 452 5.31 -13.47 6.88
CA ILE A 452 5.85 -13.18 5.54
C ILE A 452 6.19 -14.47 4.81
N GLN A 453 6.81 -15.43 5.48
CA GLN A 453 7.18 -16.72 4.89
C GLN A 453 5.99 -17.63 4.58
N GLU A 454 4.91 -17.56 5.36
CA GLU A 454 3.70 -18.34 5.14
C GLU A 454 2.82 -17.80 4.01
N ALA A 455 2.96 -16.55 3.61
CA ALA A 455 2.20 -15.97 2.52
C ALA A 455 2.69 -16.49 1.15
N HIS A 456 1.87 -16.31 0.10
CA HIS A 456 2.33 -16.57 -1.28
C HIS A 456 3.32 -15.51 -1.76
N VAL A 457 3.15 -14.27 -1.30
CA VAL A 457 4.05 -13.15 -1.58
C VAL A 457 4.32 -12.44 -0.27
N GLY A 458 5.59 -12.34 0.09
CA GLY A 458 6.07 -11.63 1.27
C GLY A 458 6.70 -10.30 0.91
N ILE A 459 6.30 -9.22 1.59
CA ILE A 459 6.87 -7.88 1.40
C ILE A 459 7.44 -7.39 2.72
N GLY A 460 8.73 -7.04 2.70
CA GLY A 460 9.41 -6.41 3.83
C GLY A 460 9.49 -4.90 3.66
N ILE A 461 9.15 -4.16 4.70
CA ILE A 461 9.40 -2.71 4.73
C ILE A 461 10.76 -2.48 5.37
N THR A 462 11.64 -1.74 4.68
CA THR A 462 12.95 -1.35 5.21
C THR A 462 12.75 -0.22 6.21
N GLY A 463 12.59 -0.56 7.49
CA GLY A 463 12.41 0.40 8.57
C GLY A 463 13.70 0.70 9.33
N LYS A 464 13.60 1.62 10.29
CA LYS A 464 14.69 1.93 11.25
C LYS A 464 14.90 0.80 12.26
N GLU A 465 13.90 -0.05 12.47
CA GLU A 465 13.89 -1.15 13.46
C GLU A 465 14.63 -2.42 12.99
N GLY A 466 15.06 -2.44 11.72
CA GLY A 466 15.91 -3.55 11.24
C GLY A 466 15.61 -3.94 9.78
N LEU A 467 16.55 -4.65 9.20
CA LEU A 467 16.48 -5.18 7.84
C LEU A 467 16.02 -6.65 7.83
N GLN A 468 15.54 -7.19 8.95
CA GLN A 468 15.31 -8.64 9.10
C GLN A 468 14.14 -9.10 8.21
N ALA A 469 13.01 -8.41 8.27
CA ALA A 469 11.86 -8.71 7.41
C ALA A 469 12.20 -8.52 5.92
N ALA A 470 12.92 -7.44 5.58
CA ALA A 470 13.33 -7.15 4.23
C ALA A 470 14.28 -8.17 3.61
N ARG A 471 15.12 -8.85 4.43
CA ARG A 471 16.06 -9.89 3.95
C ARG A 471 15.39 -11.21 3.63
N VAL A 472 14.25 -11.48 4.21
CA VAL A 472 13.54 -12.77 4.10
C VAL A 472 12.36 -12.66 3.13
N SER A 473 11.92 -11.47 2.79
CA SER A 473 10.78 -11.21 1.91
C SER A 473 11.12 -11.38 0.42
N ASP A 474 10.09 -11.63 -0.39
CA ASP A 474 10.20 -11.70 -1.85
C ASP A 474 10.45 -10.31 -2.46
N TYR A 475 9.86 -9.28 -1.87
CA TYR A 475 10.05 -7.88 -2.27
C TYR A 475 10.35 -7.03 -1.04
N SER A 476 11.17 -6.00 -1.23
CA SER A 476 11.48 -5.02 -0.19
C SER A 476 11.15 -3.62 -0.69
N ILE A 477 10.42 -2.85 0.13
CA ILE A 477 10.03 -1.47 -0.15
C ILE A 477 10.38 -0.58 1.03
N ALA A 478 10.69 0.68 0.76
CA ALA A 478 11.08 1.62 1.81
C ALA A 478 9.88 2.16 2.62
N GLN A 479 8.71 2.29 2.02
CA GLN A 479 7.51 2.84 2.64
C GLN A 479 6.27 2.10 2.15
N PHE A 480 5.25 1.98 3.04
CA PHE A 480 4.01 1.28 2.74
C PHE A 480 3.28 1.83 1.49
N ARG A 481 3.32 3.15 1.27
CA ARG A 481 2.67 3.78 0.09
C ARG A 481 3.19 3.29 -1.25
N PHE A 482 4.43 2.80 -1.32
CA PHE A 482 4.99 2.26 -2.57
C PHE A 482 4.33 0.96 -3.03
N LEU A 483 3.56 0.33 -2.14
CA LEU A 483 2.75 -0.84 -2.45
C LEU A 483 1.75 -0.58 -3.59
N VAL A 484 1.19 0.63 -3.67
CA VAL A 484 0.29 1.03 -4.77
C VAL A 484 0.98 0.89 -6.12
N LYS A 485 2.20 1.42 -6.27
CA LYS A 485 2.98 1.26 -7.51
C LYS A 485 3.37 -0.20 -7.76
N LEU A 486 3.80 -0.90 -6.72
CA LEU A 486 4.23 -2.30 -6.83
C LEU A 486 3.09 -3.18 -7.35
N LEU A 487 1.91 -3.09 -6.76
CA LEU A 487 0.77 -3.95 -7.12
C LEU A 487 0.01 -3.44 -8.34
N LEU A 488 -0.46 -2.18 -8.31
CA LEU A 488 -1.40 -1.68 -9.32
C LEU A 488 -0.73 -1.38 -10.66
N VAL A 489 0.55 -1.02 -10.67
CA VAL A 489 1.30 -0.69 -11.89
C VAL A 489 2.18 -1.87 -12.30
N HIS A 490 3.23 -2.17 -11.55
CA HIS A 490 4.21 -3.19 -11.91
C HIS A 490 3.62 -4.60 -11.91
N GLY A 491 2.85 -4.95 -10.89
CA GLY A 491 2.17 -6.25 -10.78
C GLY A 491 1.18 -6.47 -11.92
N ARG A 492 0.38 -5.43 -12.24
CA ARG A 492 -0.53 -5.48 -13.38
C ARG A 492 0.18 -5.64 -14.72
N TRP A 493 1.21 -4.82 -14.98
CA TRP A 493 1.97 -4.94 -16.23
C TRP A 493 2.61 -6.30 -16.37
N ASN A 494 3.17 -6.84 -15.29
CA ASN A 494 3.78 -8.17 -15.31
C ASN A 494 2.75 -9.26 -15.65
N TYR A 495 1.55 -9.19 -15.07
CA TYR A 495 0.46 -10.10 -15.40
C TYR A 495 0.07 -10.00 -16.90
N VAL A 496 -0.16 -8.80 -17.43
CA VAL A 496 -0.55 -8.58 -18.83
C VAL A 496 0.53 -9.06 -19.77
N ARG A 497 1.80 -8.76 -19.48
CA ARG A 497 2.97 -9.21 -20.25
C ARG A 497 3.06 -10.73 -20.30
N THR A 498 2.95 -11.38 -19.15
CA THR A 498 2.99 -12.85 -19.08
C THR A 498 1.85 -13.49 -19.85
N CYS A 499 0.63 -12.95 -19.75
CA CYS A 499 -0.52 -13.42 -20.51
C CYS A 499 -0.28 -13.31 -22.02
N LYS A 500 0.12 -12.13 -22.51
CA LYS A 500 0.37 -11.87 -23.93
C LYS A 500 1.54 -12.68 -24.47
N TYR A 501 2.63 -12.79 -23.68
CA TYR A 501 3.79 -13.61 -24.01
C TYR A 501 3.37 -15.06 -24.23
N THR A 502 2.60 -15.64 -23.32
CA THR A 502 2.17 -17.03 -23.39
C THR A 502 1.29 -17.29 -24.61
N VAL A 503 0.20 -16.52 -24.79
CA VAL A 503 -0.70 -16.74 -25.92
C VAL A 503 -0.03 -16.42 -27.26
N GLY A 504 0.85 -15.41 -27.32
CA GLY A 504 1.61 -15.03 -28.48
C GLY A 504 2.61 -16.10 -28.92
N THR A 505 3.25 -16.79 -27.93
CA THR A 505 4.16 -17.91 -28.21
C THR A 505 3.41 -19.07 -28.87
N PHE A 506 2.30 -19.52 -28.28
CA PHE A 506 1.53 -20.62 -28.88
C PHE A 506 0.90 -20.22 -30.21
N TRP A 507 0.41 -19.01 -30.34
CA TRP A 507 -0.16 -18.51 -31.59
C TRP A 507 0.86 -18.53 -32.75
N LYS A 508 2.09 -18.06 -32.55
CA LYS A 508 3.11 -18.03 -33.58
C LYS A 508 3.49 -19.43 -34.06
N GLU A 509 3.51 -20.39 -33.13
CA GLU A 509 3.79 -21.80 -33.53
C GLU A 509 2.68 -22.37 -34.41
N ILE A 510 1.42 -22.11 -34.06
CA ILE A 510 0.30 -22.57 -34.92
C ILE A 510 0.33 -21.88 -36.27
N LEU A 511 0.56 -20.57 -36.32
CA LEU A 511 0.66 -19.84 -37.58
C LEU A 511 1.68 -20.47 -38.49
N PHE A 512 2.84 -20.85 -37.99
CA PHE A 512 3.95 -21.39 -38.78
C PHE A 512 3.81 -22.88 -39.07
N TYR A 513 3.62 -23.72 -38.06
CA TYR A 513 3.62 -25.18 -38.26
C TYR A 513 2.35 -25.71 -38.91
N LEU A 514 1.24 -25.00 -38.87
CA LEU A 514 0.05 -25.41 -39.55
C LEU A 514 0.17 -25.26 -41.06
N THR A 515 0.95 -24.29 -41.58
CA THR A 515 1.27 -24.20 -43.03
C THR A 515 2.02 -25.45 -43.48
N GLN A 516 2.93 -25.96 -42.65
CA GLN A 516 3.64 -27.21 -42.90
C GLN A 516 2.69 -28.42 -42.95
N ALA A 517 1.74 -28.47 -42.02
CA ALA A 517 0.74 -29.53 -41.97
C ALA A 517 -0.20 -29.50 -43.19
N LEU A 518 -0.62 -28.32 -43.63
CA LEU A 518 -1.42 -28.14 -44.86
C LEU A 518 -0.66 -28.59 -46.12
N PHE A 519 0.64 -28.28 -46.15
CA PHE A 519 1.49 -28.71 -47.27
C PHE A 519 1.55 -30.23 -47.42
N GLN A 520 1.56 -31.02 -46.33
CA GLN A 520 1.58 -32.47 -46.35
C GLN A 520 0.40 -33.08 -47.14
N ARG A 521 -0.75 -32.41 -47.12
CA ARG A 521 -1.92 -32.85 -47.89
C ARG A 521 -1.67 -32.86 -49.38
N TRP A 522 -0.86 -31.92 -49.89
CA TRP A 522 -0.61 -31.70 -51.30
C TRP A 522 0.67 -32.39 -51.83
N ASN A 523 1.61 -32.72 -50.94
CA ASN A 523 2.80 -33.47 -51.29
C ASN A 523 2.61 -35.00 -51.16
N GLY A 524 1.39 -35.47 -50.98
CA GLY A 524 1.08 -36.90 -50.89
C GLY A 524 1.52 -37.54 -49.58
N TYR A 525 1.67 -36.79 -48.49
CA TYR A 525 2.11 -37.24 -47.15
C TYR A 525 3.51 -37.88 -47.16
N THR A 526 4.40 -37.40 -47.99
CA THR A 526 5.78 -37.89 -48.12
C THR A 526 6.66 -37.58 -46.89
N GLY A 527 6.20 -36.71 -46.01
CA GLY A 527 7.02 -36.23 -44.89
C GLY A 527 8.05 -35.17 -45.25
N THR A 528 8.17 -34.79 -46.54
CA THR A 528 9.05 -33.71 -46.97
C THR A 528 8.62 -32.38 -46.35
N SER A 529 9.55 -31.66 -45.73
CA SER A 529 9.28 -30.36 -45.17
C SER A 529 9.11 -29.30 -46.26
N LEU A 530 8.17 -28.36 -46.05
CA LEU A 530 8.04 -27.14 -46.85
C LEU A 530 9.24 -26.21 -46.62
N TYR A 531 9.76 -26.23 -45.41
CA TYR A 531 10.84 -25.36 -44.98
C TYR A 531 12.18 -26.05 -45.02
N GLU A 532 13.19 -25.33 -45.47
CA GLU A 532 14.56 -25.78 -45.46
C GLU A 532 15.02 -26.03 -43.98
N PRO A 533 15.75 -27.13 -43.70
CA PRO A 533 16.03 -27.59 -42.33
C PRO A 533 16.81 -26.60 -41.46
N TRP A 534 17.79 -25.89 -42.01
CA TRP A 534 18.57 -24.91 -41.24
C TRP A 534 17.72 -23.72 -40.83
N SER A 535 16.92 -23.17 -41.77
CA SER A 535 15.97 -22.08 -41.48
C SER A 535 14.91 -22.50 -40.48
N LEU A 536 14.39 -23.74 -40.60
CA LEU A 536 13.43 -24.30 -39.65
C LEU A 536 13.99 -24.34 -38.24
N THR A 537 15.25 -24.75 -38.06
CA THR A 537 15.91 -24.78 -36.74
C THR A 537 16.08 -23.37 -36.16
N MET A 538 16.36 -22.38 -36.99
CA MET A 538 16.59 -20.98 -36.56
C MET A 538 15.29 -20.22 -36.34
N PHE A 539 14.12 -20.75 -36.67
CA PHE A 539 12.83 -20.05 -36.53
C PHE A 539 12.59 -19.49 -35.12
N ASN A 540 12.67 -20.36 -34.11
CA ASN A 540 12.41 -20.01 -32.73
C ASN A 540 13.58 -19.28 -32.07
N THR A 541 14.81 -19.48 -32.54
CA THR A 541 16.00 -18.94 -31.87
C THR A 541 16.36 -17.55 -32.39
N LEU A 542 16.35 -17.36 -33.71
CA LEU A 542 16.90 -16.16 -34.32
C LEU A 542 15.83 -15.16 -34.80
N PHE A 543 14.78 -15.65 -35.50
CA PHE A 543 13.89 -14.76 -36.25
C PHE A 543 12.63 -14.34 -35.48
N THR A 544 12.11 -15.21 -34.61
CA THR A 544 10.81 -14.96 -33.93
C THR A 544 10.89 -14.86 -32.42
N SER A 545 12.06 -15.11 -31.81
CA SER A 545 12.24 -14.98 -30.36
C SER A 545 12.14 -13.51 -29.89
N LEU A 546 12.82 -12.60 -30.58
CA LEU A 546 12.89 -11.19 -30.22
C LEU A 546 11.50 -10.53 -30.16
N PRO A 547 10.62 -10.64 -31.18
CA PRO A 547 9.27 -10.08 -31.07
C PRO A 547 8.47 -10.55 -29.84
N VAL A 548 8.62 -11.82 -29.48
CA VAL A 548 7.91 -12.39 -28.31
C VAL A 548 8.54 -11.92 -26.99
N ILE A 549 9.87 -11.93 -26.88
CA ILE A 549 10.58 -11.50 -25.68
C ILE A 549 10.33 -10.02 -25.40
N PHE A 550 10.41 -9.18 -26.42
CA PHE A 550 10.22 -7.73 -26.25
C PHE A 550 8.77 -7.37 -25.90
N LEU A 551 7.79 -8.10 -26.41
CA LEU A 551 6.41 -7.99 -25.95
C LEU A 551 6.31 -8.29 -24.44
N GLY A 552 6.97 -9.35 -23.97
CA GLY A 552 7.00 -9.76 -22.58
C GLY A 552 7.74 -8.78 -21.64
N ILE A 553 8.62 -7.92 -22.17
CA ILE A 553 9.41 -6.98 -21.37
C ILE A 553 8.83 -5.56 -21.40
N PHE A 554 8.47 -5.05 -22.59
CA PHE A 554 8.20 -3.63 -22.79
C PHE A 554 6.72 -3.25 -22.89
N GLU A 555 5.81 -4.23 -22.97
CA GLU A 555 4.39 -3.93 -23.05
C GLU A 555 3.90 -3.13 -21.83
N LYS A 556 3.09 -2.11 -22.08
CA LYS A 556 2.37 -1.30 -21.09
C LYS A 556 0.97 -1.08 -21.65
N ASP A 557 0.00 -1.79 -21.12
CA ASP A 557 -1.39 -1.71 -21.58
C ASP A 557 -2.06 -0.37 -21.27
N LEU A 558 -1.69 0.25 -20.17
CA LEU A 558 -2.17 1.56 -19.70
C LEU A 558 -1.02 2.33 -19.03
N LEU A 559 -1.14 3.65 -18.98
CA LEU A 559 -0.18 4.52 -18.31
C LEU A 559 -0.23 4.36 -16.78
N PRO A 560 0.90 4.59 -16.06
CA PRO A 560 0.94 4.49 -14.60
C PRO A 560 -0.06 5.42 -13.91
N ALA A 561 -0.24 6.63 -14.44
CA ALA A 561 -1.16 7.64 -13.91
C ALA A 561 -2.61 7.14 -13.94
N THR A 562 -3.04 6.56 -15.04
CA THR A 562 -4.36 5.97 -15.22
C THR A 562 -4.61 4.81 -14.25
N LEU A 563 -3.61 3.93 -14.07
CA LEU A 563 -3.71 2.78 -13.17
C LEU A 563 -3.81 3.19 -11.69
N ILE A 564 -3.14 4.27 -11.31
CA ILE A 564 -3.20 4.82 -9.96
C ILE A 564 -4.52 5.57 -9.75
N ALA A 565 -5.02 6.30 -10.74
CA ALA A 565 -6.29 7.02 -10.66
C ALA A 565 -7.51 6.10 -10.68
N ALA A 566 -7.44 4.98 -11.42
CA ALA A 566 -8.52 3.99 -11.55
C ALA A 566 -8.09 2.58 -11.06
N PRO A 567 -7.95 2.38 -9.73
CA PRO A 567 -7.54 1.09 -9.15
C PRO A 567 -8.46 -0.07 -9.49
N GLU A 568 -9.73 0.19 -9.80
CA GLU A 568 -10.75 -0.79 -10.16
C GLU A 568 -10.35 -1.65 -11.38
N LEU A 569 -9.50 -1.12 -12.24
CA LEU A 569 -8.95 -1.85 -13.40
C LEU A 569 -8.09 -3.06 -13.00
N TYR A 570 -7.61 -3.12 -11.76
CA TYR A 570 -6.86 -4.25 -11.22
C TYR A 570 -7.69 -5.54 -11.14
N THR A 571 -9.01 -5.43 -10.98
CA THR A 571 -9.94 -6.58 -10.85
C THR A 571 -9.93 -7.50 -12.07
N ARG A 572 -9.50 -7.02 -13.25
CA ARG A 572 -9.32 -7.82 -14.45
C ARG A 572 -8.34 -8.98 -14.25
N GLY A 573 -7.21 -8.71 -13.56
CA GLY A 573 -6.23 -9.75 -13.22
C GLY A 573 -6.77 -10.76 -12.22
N GLN A 574 -7.51 -10.31 -11.21
CA GLN A 574 -8.15 -11.18 -10.21
C GLN A 574 -9.19 -12.13 -10.82
N ARG A 575 -9.89 -11.71 -11.88
CA ARG A 575 -10.88 -12.54 -12.60
C ARG A 575 -10.23 -13.50 -13.61
N GLY A 576 -8.93 -13.40 -13.83
CA GLY A 576 -8.24 -14.18 -14.86
C GLY A 576 -8.63 -13.82 -16.30
N ASP A 577 -9.13 -12.58 -16.52
CA ASP A 577 -9.62 -12.15 -17.84
C ASP A 577 -8.48 -12.00 -18.88
N GLY A 578 -7.23 -11.88 -18.45
CA GLY A 578 -6.06 -11.81 -19.33
C GLY A 578 -5.65 -13.17 -19.90
N PHE A 579 -5.83 -14.24 -19.11
CA PHE A 579 -5.49 -15.60 -19.52
C PHE A 579 -6.52 -16.60 -18.99
N ASN A 580 -7.36 -17.10 -19.87
CA ASN A 580 -8.30 -18.16 -19.58
C ASN A 580 -8.51 -19.05 -20.81
N PHE A 581 -9.17 -20.18 -20.66
CA PHE A 581 -9.37 -21.12 -21.76
C PHE A 581 -10.03 -20.50 -22.99
N LYS A 582 -10.96 -19.58 -22.82
CA LYS A 582 -11.64 -18.88 -23.92
C LYS A 582 -10.69 -17.98 -24.70
N VAL A 583 -9.85 -17.23 -23.99
CA VAL A 583 -8.83 -16.35 -24.60
C VAL A 583 -7.82 -17.20 -25.34
N PHE A 584 -7.32 -18.27 -24.71
CA PHE A 584 -6.36 -19.18 -25.33
C PHE A 584 -6.91 -19.78 -26.63
N VAL A 585 -8.10 -20.40 -26.59
CA VAL A 585 -8.73 -21.00 -27.79
C VAL A 585 -9.00 -19.95 -28.86
N SER A 586 -9.40 -18.73 -28.48
CA SER A 586 -9.62 -17.65 -29.46
C SER A 586 -8.34 -17.27 -30.19
N TRP A 587 -7.21 -17.18 -29.49
CA TRP A 587 -5.91 -16.92 -30.11
C TRP A 587 -5.46 -18.06 -31.02
N MET A 588 -5.64 -19.29 -30.57
CA MET A 588 -5.30 -20.48 -31.39
C MET A 588 -6.15 -20.53 -32.64
N PHE A 589 -7.45 -20.27 -32.54
CA PHE A 589 -8.34 -20.21 -33.66
C PHE A 589 -7.96 -19.12 -34.68
N MET A 590 -7.58 -17.96 -34.20
CA MET A 590 -7.05 -16.89 -35.04
C MET A 590 -5.78 -17.35 -35.79
N GLY A 591 -4.84 -18.00 -35.09
CA GLY A 591 -3.64 -18.56 -35.71
C GLY A 591 -3.93 -19.59 -36.79
N VAL A 592 -4.94 -20.45 -36.60
CA VAL A 592 -5.43 -21.39 -37.63
C VAL A 592 -5.94 -20.64 -38.85
N CYS A 593 -6.81 -19.66 -38.68
CA CYS A 593 -7.36 -18.87 -39.79
C CYS A 593 -6.26 -18.14 -40.55
N GLU A 594 -5.37 -17.48 -39.85
CA GLU A 594 -4.25 -16.75 -40.44
C GLU A 594 -3.29 -17.67 -41.19
N SER A 595 -2.97 -18.85 -40.64
CA SER A 595 -2.15 -19.88 -41.31
C SER A 595 -2.79 -20.36 -42.60
N MET A 596 -4.13 -20.56 -42.61
CA MET A 596 -4.87 -20.91 -43.84
C MET A 596 -4.76 -19.81 -44.88
N VAL A 597 -4.89 -18.53 -44.49
CA VAL A 597 -4.76 -17.40 -45.40
C VAL A 597 -3.36 -17.40 -46.01
N VAL A 598 -2.31 -17.53 -45.19
CA VAL A 598 -0.90 -17.57 -45.65
C VAL A 598 -0.71 -18.70 -46.67
N TYR A 599 -1.10 -19.93 -46.32
CA TYR A 599 -0.88 -21.11 -47.13
C TYR A 599 -1.65 -21.06 -48.44
N PHE A 600 -2.95 -20.78 -48.41
CA PHE A 600 -3.78 -20.80 -49.60
C PHE A 600 -3.51 -19.61 -50.54
N THR A 601 -3.05 -18.46 -50.04
CA THR A 601 -2.60 -17.37 -50.90
C THR A 601 -1.34 -17.77 -51.66
N MET A 602 -0.35 -18.36 -50.97
CA MET A 602 0.86 -18.91 -51.63
C MET A 602 0.48 -19.99 -52.62
N PHE A 603 -0.33 -20.98 -52.20
CA PHE A 603 -0.71 -22.10 -53.04
C PHE A 603 -1.47 -21.67 -54.31
N SER A 604 -2.42 -20.73 -54.20
CA SER A 604 -3.25 -20.32 -55.35
C SER A 604 -2.50 -19.43 -56.31
N LEU A 605 -1.60 -18.56 -55.85
CA LEU A 605 -0.98 -17.54 -56.69
C LEU A 605 0.45 -17.90 -57.09
N PHE A 606 1.21 -18.54 -56.22
CA PHE A 606 2.62 -18.78 -56.52
C PHE A 606 2.93 -20.23 -56.88
N ALA A 607 2.28 -21.21 -56.27
CA ALA A 607 2.51 -22.62 -56.59
C ALA A 607 2.00 -23.04 -57.98
N ASN A 608 1.12 -22.25 -58.62
CA ASN A 608 0.53 -22.56 -59.89
C ASN A 608 1.47 -22.12 -61.02
N ILE A 609 1.86 -23.08 -61.89
CA ILE A 609 2.74 -22.88 -63.09
C ILE A 609 2.20 -21.82 -64.05
N ALA A 610 0.88 -21.58 -64.09
CA ALA A 610 0.29 -20.56 -64.91
C ALA A 610 0.75 -19.15 -64.57
N PHE A 611 1.16 -18.93 -63.34
CA PHE A 611 1.55 -17.61 -62.82
C PHE A 611 3.05 -17.44 -62.55
N THR A 612 3.81 -18.54 -62.34
CA THR A 612 5.25 -18.45 -62.09
C THR A 612 6.02 -19.55 -62.79
N ARG A 613 7.24 -19.22 -63.28
CA ARG A 613 8.19 -20.16 -63.89
C ARG A 613 9.07 -20.86 -62.84
N ASP A 614 9.24 -20.27 -61.66
CA ASP A 614 10.05 -20.77 -60.56
C ASP A 614 9.18 -21.00 -59.31
N ASN A 615 8.58 -22.17 -59.23
CA ASN A 615 7.79 -22.65 -58.12
C ASN A 615 8.47 -23.80 -57.39
N THR A 616 9.79 -23.72 -57.24
CA THR A 616 10.58 -24.73 -56.50
C THR A 616 10.11 -24.80 -55.02
N LEU A 617 10.36 -25.93 -54.40
CA LEU A 617 9.99 -26.15 -53.01
C LEU A 617 10.58 -25.08 -52.08
N PHE A 618 11.85 -24.72 -52.30
CA PHE A 618 12.50 -23.67 -51.52
C PHE A 618 11.84 -22.30 -51.74
N ALA A 619 11.51 -21.93 -53.00
CA ALA A 619 10.85 -20.65 -53.26
C ALA A 619 9.46 -20.52 -52.59
N MET A 620 8.68 -21.61 -52.57
CA MET A 620 7.40 -21.65 -51.85
C MET A 620 7.56 -21.62 -50.34
N GLY A 621 8.53 -22.38 -49.82
CA GLY A 621 8.88 -22.40 -48.39
C GLY A 621 9.36 -21.05 -47.88
N ASP A 622 10.27 -20.44 -48.62
CA ASP A 622 10.83 -19.12 -48.25
C ASP A 622 9.78 -17.99 -48.31
N LEU A 623 8.83 -18.08 -49.29
CA LEU A 623 7.69 -17.15 -49.33
C LEU A 623 6.83 -17.26 -48.09
N THR A 624 6.39 -18.47 -47.75
CA THR A 624 5.53 -18.66 -46.55
C THR A 624 6.25 -18.32 -45.26
N TYR A 625 7.53 -18.65 -45.18
CA TYR A 625 8.37 -18.30 -44.04
C TYR A 625 8.51 -16.77 -43.87
N THR A 626 8.82 -16.07 -44.96
CA THR A 626 8.95 -14.60 -44.99
C THR A 626 7.64 -13.93 -44.52
N VAL A 627 6.50 -14.40 -45.05
CA VAL A 627 5.19 -13.91 -44.63
C VAL A 627 4.97 -14.14 -43.13
N CYS A 628 5.28 -15.33 -42.61
CA CYS A 628 5.13 -15.64 -41.18
C CYS A 628 6.01 -14.75 -40.32
N VAL A 629 7.28 -14.51 -40.64
CA VAL A 629 8.18 -13.64 -39.88
C VAL A 629 7.63 -12.21 -39.83
N ILE A 630 7.19 -11.66 -40.97
CA ILE A 630 6.65 -10.31 -41.06
C ILE A 630 5.34 -10.20 -40.26
N VAL A 631 4.43 -11.18 -40.41
CA VAL A 631 3.14 -11.20 -39.67
C VAL A 631 3.36 -11.33 -38.19
N ILE A 632 4.28 -12.18 -37.72
CA ILE A 632 4.61 -12.35 -36.30
C ILE A 632 5.11 -11.02 -35.72
N PHE A 633 6.06 -10.37 -36.38
CA PHE A 633 6.53 -9.06 -35.97
C PHE A 633 5.40 -8.03 -35.97
N ALA A 634 4.63 -7.90 -37.03
CA ALA A 634 3.57 -6.91 -37.18
C ALA A 634 2.48 -7.10 -36.09
N LYS A 635 2.03 -8.33 -35.85
CA LYS A 635 1.00 -8.60 -34.86
C LYS A 635 1.52 -8.35 -33.45
N LEU A 636 2.67 -8.91 -33.07
CA LEU A 636 3.18 -8.82 -31.69
C LEU A 636 3.72 -7.44 -31.35
N GLN A 637 4.45 -6.80 -32.26
CA GLN A 637 5.14 -5.53 -31.98
C GLN A 637 4.40 -4.28 -32.43
N VAL A 638 3.47 -4.39 -33.40
CA VAL A 638 2.72 -3.23 -33.90
C VAL A 638 1.27 -3.25 -33.42
N LEU A 639 0.59 -4.40 -33.45
CA LEU A 639 -0.82 -4.46 -33.08
C LEU A 639 -1.06 -4.75 -31.59
N GLU A 640 -0.22 -5.59 -30.95
CA GLU A 640 -0.40 -5.99 -29.54
C GLU A 640 0.36 -5.12 -28.55
N THR A 641 1.49 -4.53 -28.95
CA THR A 641 2.27 -3.63 -28.11
C THR A 641 1.68 -2.23 -28.16
N HIS A 642 1.40 -1.64 -26.99
CA HIS A 642 0.91 -0.25 -26.86
C HIS A 642 2.03 0.75 -26.62
N ASN A 643 3.16 0.31 -26.10
CA ASN A 643 4.33 1.15 -25.84
C ASN A 643 5.34 1.06 -27.00
N HIS A 644 5.06 1.78 -28.08
CA HIS A 644 5.99 1.86 -29.22
C HIS A 644 7.20 2.72 -28.88
N SER A 645 8.38 2.16 -29.08
CA SER A 645 9.65 2.83 -28.83
C SER A 645 10.68 2.46 -29.92
N ILE A 646 11.87 3.05 -29.85
CA ILE A 646 12.98 2.71 -30.74
C ILE A 646 13.28 1.20 -30.72
N THR A 647 13.03 0.54 -29.58
CA THR A 647 13.20 -0.92 -29.44
C THR A 647 12.34 -1.71 -30.42
N THR A 648 11.12 -1.27 -30.73
CA THR A 648 10.25 -1.90 -31.74
C THR A 648 10.91 -1.87 -33.12
N VAL A 649 11.52 -0.76 -33.49
CA VAL A 649 12.25 -0.64 -34.78
C VAL A 649 13.47 -1.56 -34.80
N VAL A 650 14.24 -1.58 -33.71
CA VAL A 650 15.43 -2.47 -33.58
C VAL A 650 15.02 -3.94 -33.72
N VAL A 651 13.95 -4.35 -33.06
CA VAL A 651 13.42 -5.72 -33.16
C VAL A 651 13.00 -6.04 -34.59
N GLY A 652 12.35 -5.09 -35.28
CA GLY A 652 11.97 -5.26 -36.68
C GLY A 652 13.18 -5.44 -37.61
N VAL A 653 14.21 -4.61 -37.45
CA VAL A 653 15.45 -4.72 -38.23
C VAL A 653 16.16 -6.04 -37.94
N LEU A 654 16.25 -6.46 -36.68
CA LEU A 654 16.93 -7.71 -36.30
C LEU A 654 16.14 -8.95 -36.74
N SER A 655 14.84 -8.97 -36.61
CA SER A 655 13.98 -10.10 -36.97
C SER A 655 13.82 -10.20 -38.49
N ILE A 656 13.27 -9.17 -39.11
CA ILE A 656 12.98 -9.17 -40.55
C ILE A 656 14.27 -8.99 -41.36
N GLY A 657 15.11 -8.01 -41.02
CA GLY A 657 16.41 -7.78 -41.67
C GLY A 657 17.36 -8.97 -41.51
N GLY A 658 17.39 -9.56 -40.32
CA GLY A 658 18.14 -10.78 -40.03
C GLY A 658 17.68 -11.96 -40.89
N TRP A 659 16.37 -12.11 -41.12
CA TRP A 659 15.82 -13.12 -42.02
C TRP A 659 16.29 -12.93 -43.45
N PHE A 660 16.24 -11.75 -44.01
CA PHE A 660 16.74 -11.49 -45.35
C PHE A 660 18.26 -11.67 -45.44
N LEU A 661 19.01 -11.26 -44.44
CA LEU A 661 20.46 -11.50 -44.38
C LEU A 661 20.78 -13.01 -44.38
N TRP A 662 20.00 -13.79 -43.64
CA TRP A 662 20.10 -15.23 -43.57
C TRP A 662 19.90 -15.84 -44.95
N ASN A 663 18.86 -15.44 -45.69
CA ASN A 663 18.62 -15.91 -47.07
C ASN A 663 19.74 -15.55 -48.04
N ILE A 664 20.37 -14.37 -47.91
CA ILE A 664 21.54 -13.98 -48.68
C ILE A 664 22.70 -14.93 -48.36
N ILE A 665 22.97 -15.19 -47.09
CA ILE A 665 24.05 -16.08 -46.64
C ILE A 665 23.79 -17.52 -47.16
N LEU A 666 22.60 -18.04 -47.01
CA LEU A 666 22.24 -19.37 -47.46
C LEU A 666 22.40 -19.50 -49.00
N SER A 667 21.99 -18.48 -49.76
CA SER A 667 22.10 -18.48 -51.22
C SER A 667 23.54 -18.63 -51.70
N GLU A 668 24.54 -18.19 -50.93
CA GLU A 668 25.96 -18.26 -51.27
C GLU A 668 26.64 -19.50 -50.65
N VAL A 669 26.33 -19.86 -49.44
CA VAL A 669 27.09 -20.86 -48.66
C VAL A 669 26.53 -22.27 -48.82
N TYR A 670 25.23 -22.42 -49.14
CA TYR A 670 24.57 -23.70 -49.18
C TYR A 670 25.13 -24.59 -50.32
N SER A 671 25.37 -25.86 -50.02
CA SER A 671 25.72 -26.85 -51.06
C SER A 671 24.49 -27.15 -51.89
N ASP A 672 24.68 -27.43 -53.17
CA ASP A 672 23.56 -27.75 -54.07
C ASP A 672 22.88 -29.06 -53.62
N ASP A 673 21.65 -28.95 -53.15
CA ASP A 673 20.86 -30.06 -52.66
C ASP A 673 19.75 -30.37 -53.66
N ALA A 674 19.56 -31.67 -53.93
CA ALA A 674 18.58 -32.15 -54.91
C ALA A 674 17.12 -31.84 -54.52
N ILE A 675 16.83 -31.52 -53.25
CA ILE A 675 15.46 -31.28 -52.74
C ILE A 675 15.11 -29.80 -52.74
N TYR A 676 15.98 -28.95 -52.18
CA TYR A 676 15.62 -27.56 -51.91
C TYR A 676 16.14 -26.55 -52.93
N HIS A 677 17.21 -26.84 -53.68
CA HIS A 677 17.84 -25.92 -54.61
C HIS A 677 18.08 -24.49 -54.05
N VAL A 678 18.70 -24.44 -52.89
CA VAL A 678 18.87 -23.19 -52.11
C VAL A 678 19.89 -22.23 -52.77
N ARG A 679 20.96 -22.81 -53.31
CA ARG A 679 22.05 -22.07 -53.98
C ARG A 679 21.51 -21.17 -55.07
N ASP A 680 21.92 -19.91 -55.05
CA ASP A 680 21.46 -18.84 -55.97
C ASP A 680 19.94 -18.58 -55.98
N GLY A 681 19.16 -19.25 -55.07
CA GLY A 681 17.71 -19.18 -55.07
C GLY A 681 17.18 -17.76 -54.84
N PHE A 682 17.54 -17.17 -53.72
CA PHE A 682 17.09 -15.82 -53.35
C PHE A 682 17.75 -14.74 -54.24
N LEU A 683 19.04 -14.78 -54.42
CA LEU A 683 19.77 -13.73 -55.14
C LEU A 683 19.55 -13.74 -56.67
N GLN A 684 19.38 -14.88 -57.32
CA GLN A 684 19.37 -14.97 -58.77
C GLN A 684 18.08 -15.48 -59.38
N ARG A 685 17.26 -16.24 -58.62
CA ARG A 685 16.03 -16.86 -59.11
C ARG A 685 14.78 -16.13 -58.62
N PHE A 686 14.12 -16.65 -57.56
CA PHE A 686 12.81 -16.15 -57.14
C PHE A 686 12.88 -14.77 -56.46
N GLY A 687 13.97 -14.40 -55.81
CA GLY A 687 14.13 -13.06 -55.22
C GLY A 687 14.17 -11.93 -56.22
N ARG A 688 14.48 -12.19 -57.51
CA ARG A 688 14.35 -11.21 -58.60
C ARG A 688 12.96 -11.22 -59.23
N ASN A 689 12.09 -12.14 -58.85
CA ASN A 689 10.76 -12.24 -59.44
C ASN A 689 9.80 -11.28 -58.71
N LEU A 690 9.26 -10.30 -59.42
CA LEU A 690 8.29 -9.33 -58.89
C LEU A 690 7.04 -10.00 -58.33
N LEU A 691 6.62 -11.12 -58.95
CA LEU A 691 5.45 -11.90 -58.51
C LEU A 691 5.67 -12.45 -57.09
N TRP A 692 6.87 -12.92 -56.73
CA TRP A 692 7.18 -13.41 -55.40
C TRP A 692 6.96 -12.32 -54.35
N TRP A 693 7.51 -11.11 -54.56
CA TRP A 693 7.32 -9.97 -53.65
C TRP A 693 5.88 -9.50 -53.59
N ALA A 694 5.16 -9.51 -54.72
CA ALA A 694 3.74 -9.17 -54.78
C ALA A 694 2.88 -10.13 -53.95
N VAL A 695 3.17 -11.43 -54.03
CA VAL A 695 2.44 -12.45 -53.25
C VAL A 695 2.80 -12.37 -51.78
N VAL A 696 4.06 -12.08 -51.40
CA VAL A 696 4.45 -11.81 -50.00
C VAL A 696 3.65 -10.63 -49.48
N LEU A 697 3.66 -9.48 -50.19
CA LEU A 697 2.93 -8.29 -49.78
C LEU A 697 1.42 -8.55 -49.65
N LEU A 698 0.82 -9.20 -50.63
CA LEU A 698 -0.61 -9.52 -50.62
C LEU A 698 -0.97 -10.45 -49.46
N SER A 699 -0.16 -11.46 -49.16
CA SER A 699 -0.38 -12.38 -48.07
C SER A 699 -0.29 -11.66 -46.71
N VAL A 700 0.73 -10.82 -46.52
CA VAL A 700 0.87 -10.01 -45.28
C VAL A 700 -0.31 -9.06 -45.09
N VAL A 701 -0.69 -8.34 -46.15
CA VAL A 701 -1.83 -7.42 -46.12
C VAL A 701 -3.14 -8.17 -45.83
N ALA A 702 -3.36 -9.32 -46.49
CA ALA A 702 -4.57 -10.13 -46.26
C ALA A 702 -4.70 -10.60 -44.79
N VAL A 703 -3.61 -11.10 -44.21
CA VAL A 703 -3.60 -11.54 -42.80
C VAL A 703 -3.81 -10.37 -41.83
N LEU A 704 -3.08 -9.27 -42.03
CA LEU A 704 -3.21 -8.10 -41.16
C LEU A 704 -4.60 -7.46 -41.28
N LEU A 705 -5.15 -7.38 -42.48
CA LEU A 705 -6.52 -6.88 -42.72
C LEU A 705 -7.54 -7.75 -41.99
N PHE A 706 -7.43 -9.07 -42.10
CA PHE A 706 -8.28 -10.02 -41.38
C PHE A 706 -8.22 -9.78 -39.86
N GLU A 707 -7.01 -9.66 -39.29
CA GLU A 707 -6.80 -9.39 -37.86
C GLU A 707 -7.44 -8.06 -37.45
N ILE A 708 -7.20 -6.98 -38.19
CA ILE A 708 -7.74 -5.65 -37.94
C ILE A 708 -9.27 -5.67 -37.99
N VAL A 709 -9.87 -6.32 -38.97
CA VAL A 709 -11.33 -6.44 -39.11
C VAL A 709 -11.94 -7.15 -37.90
N VAL A 710 -11.37 -8.31 -37.51
CA VAL A 710 -11.86 -9.08 -36.36
C VAL A 710 -11.73 -8.24 -35.07
N ARG A 711 -10.59 -7.60 -34.88
CA ARG A 711 -10.33 -6.73 -33.71
C ARG A 711 -11.30 -5.55 -33.66
N THR A 712 -11.46 -4.83 -34.77
CA THR A 712 -12.39 -3.69 -34.84
C THR A 712 -13.83 -4.11 -34.60
N ALA A 713 -14.26 -5.23 -35.18
CA ALA A 713 -15.60 -5.78 -34.95
C ALA A 713 -15.81 -6.13 -33.47
N LYS A 714 -14.82 -6.75 -32.81
CA LYS A 714 -14.87 -7.07 -31.37
C LYS A 714 -14.97 -5.81 -30.52
N THR A 715 -14.10 -4.82 -30.75
CA THR A 715 -14.10 -3.56 -30.00
C THR A 715 -15.39 -2.76 -30.24
N ALA A 716 -15.93 -2.76 -31.46
CA ALA A 716 -17.19 -2.10 -31.77
C ALA A 716 -18.39 -2.78 -31.09
N TRP A 717 -18.38 -4.12 -30.98
CA TRP A 717 -19.50 -4.87 -30.38
C TRP A 717 -19.44 -4.85 -28.85
N LYS A 718 -18.28 -5.17 -28.27
CA LYS A 718 -18.10 -5.32 -26.82
C LYS A 718 -16.72 -4.81 -26.40
N PRO A 719 -16.55 -3.48 -26.28
CA PRO A 719 -15.29 -2.91 -25.81
C PRO A 719 -14.98 -3.39 -24.40
N THR A 720 -13.73 -3.68 -24.14
CA THR A 720 -13.24 -3.97 -22.78
C THR A 720 -12.94 -2.66 -22.06
N ASP A 721 -12.98 -2.68 -20.71
CA ASP A 721 -12.67 -1.51 -19.90
C ASP A 721 -11.27 -0.95 -20.25
N VAL A 722 -10.32 -1.84 -20.55
CA VAL A 722 -8.95 -1.42 -20.97
C VAL A 722 -8.96 -0.66 -22.30
N GLU A 723 -9.69 -1.14 -23.30
CA GLU A 723 -9.79 -0.47 -24.62
C GLU A 723 -10.45 0.90 -24.49
N ILE A 724 -11.42 1.04 -23.55
CA ILE A 724 -12.05 2.31 -23.23
C ILE A 724 -11.03 3.28 -22.63
N PHE A 725 -10.30 2.86 -21.59
CA PHE A 725 -9.29 3.70 -20.96
C PHE A 725 -8.12 4.02 -21.90
N GLN A 726 -7.71 3.11 -22.79
CA GLN A 726 -6.75 3.39 -23.84
C GLN A 726 -7.23 4.46 -24.83
N SER A 727 -8.54 4.51 -25.10
CA SER A 727 -9.11 5.58 -25.95
C SER A 727 -9.15 6.92 -25.21
N LEU A 728 -9.37 6.90 -23.88
CA LEU A 728 -9.37 8.09 -23.04
C LEU A 728 -7.94 8.66 -22.85
N GLU A 729 -6.93 7.82 -22.73
CA GLU A 729 -5.52 8.24 -22.64
C GLU A 729 -5.02 9.00 -23.88
N LYS A 730 -5.65 8.81 -25.04
CA LYS A 730 -5.33 9.55 -26.26
C LYS A 730 -5.80 11.00 -26.23
N ASP A 731 -6.75 11.33 -25.36
CA ASP A 731 -7.18 12.71 -25.12
C ASP A 731 -6.20 13.37 -24.13
N ALA A 732 -5.47 14.38 -24.59
CA ALA A 732 -4.43 15.04 -23.80
C ALA A 732 -4.97 15.68 -22.51
N ASP A 733 -6.19 16.21 -22.54
CA ASP A 733 -6.80 16.85 -21.37
C ASP A 733 -7.19 15.81 -20.31
N VAL A 734 -7.68 14.62 -20.73
CA VAL A 734 -8.04 13.53 -19.83
C VAL A 734 -6.78 12.91 -19.23
N ASN A 735 -5.74 12.70 -20.06
CA ASN A 735 -4.45 12.19 -19.59
C ASN A 735 -3.83 13.11 -18.54
N ARG A 736 -3.86 14.43 -18.78
CA ARG A 736 -3.36 15.42 -17.81
C ARG A 736 -4.11 15.33 -16.47
N ARG A 737 -5.41 15.09 -16.45
CA ARG A 737 -6.19 14.92 -15.22
C ARG A 737 -5.83 13.65 -14.47
N PHE A 738 -5.57 12.54 -15.18
CA PHE A 738 -5.05 11.33 -14.55
C PHE A 738 -3.67 11.59 -13.93
N GLU A 739 -2.82 12.37 -14.60
CA GLU A 739 -1.53 12.78 -14.08
C GLU A 739 -1.67 13.66 -12.84
N GLU A 740 -2.56 14.67 -12.85
CA GLU A 740 -2.84 15.54 -11.71
C GLU A 740 -3.38 14.76 -10.50
N SER A 741 -4.37 13.87 -10.71
CA SER A 741 -4.90 13.00 -9.65
C SER A 741 -3.86 12.03 -9.09
N SER A 742 -2.93 11.56 -9.92
CA SER A 742 -1.83 10.71 -9.47
C SER A 742 -0.70 11.50 -8.83
N ALA A 743 -0.41 12.72 -9.32
CA ALA A 743 0.67 13.58 -8.87
C ALA A 743 0.38 14.19 -7.50
N ALA A 744 -0.85 14.59 -7.22
CA ALA A 744 -1.25 15.06 -5.90
C ALA A 744 -0.88 14.07 -4.80
N TRP A 745 -0.96 12.77 -5.09
CA TRP A 745 -0.54 11.73 -4.16
C TRP A 745 0.98 11.47 -4.15
N LEU A 746 1.66 11.60 -5.31
CA LEU A 746 3.10 11.34 -5.43
C LEU A 746 3.95 12.51 -4.88
N HIS A 747 3.52 13.76 -5.09
CA HIS A 747 4.26 14.95 -4.69
C HIS A 747 4.14 15.28 -3.20
N GLN A 748 3.03 14.94 -2.53
CA GLN A 748 2.89 15.13 -1.08
C GLN A 748 3.97 14.44 -0.21
N GLY A 749 4.80 13.58 -0.77
CA GLY A 749 5.82 12.85 -0.04
C GLY A 749 7.27 13.08 -0.46
N TRP A 750 7.55 13.71 -1.62
CA TRP A 750 8.93 13.81 -2.14
C TRP A 750 9.65 15.09 -1.74
N GLU A 751 8.95 16.19 -1.58
CA GLU A 751 9.57 17.49 -1.27
C GLU A 751 10.00 17.60 0.20
N LEU A 752 9.30 16.95 1.14
CA LEU A 752 9.65 17.00 2.56
C LEU A 752 10.76 16.01 2.99
N ASP A 753 10.96 14.90 2.27
CA ASP A 753 12.03 13.94 2.57
C ASP A 753 13.38 14.37 1.97
N ARG A 754 13.40 15.08 0.86
CA ARG A 754 14.65 15.59 0.29
C ARG A 754 15.41 16.55 1.21
N GLY A 755 14.69 17.36 1.99
CA GLY A 755 15.32 18.27 2.96
C GLY A 755 15.90 17.56 4.19
N LYS A 756 15.28 16.47 4.63
CA LYS A 756 15.70 15.77 5.85
C LYS A 756 16.71 14.65 5.62
N ASP A 757 16.65 13.95 4.48
CA ASP A 757 17.58 12.88 4.16
C ASP A 757 18.89 13.39 3.52
N ALA A 758 18.87 14.55 2.84
CA ALA A 758 20.08 15.22 2.36
C ALA A 758 20.95 15.73 3.53
N VAL A 759 20.32 16.18 4.62
CA VAL A 759 21.01 16.57 5.86
C VAL A 759 21.60 15.36 6.58
N ARG A 760 21.01 14.16 6.44
CA ARG A 760 21.49 12.92 7.08
C ARG A 760 22.57 12.16 6.31
N ALA A 761 22.68 12.36 5.00
CA ALA A 761 23.62 11.63 4.13
C ALA A 761 25.01 12.26 4.04
N GLY A 762 25.36 13.25 4.85
CA GLY A 762 26.71 13.83 4.92
C GLY A 762 27.16 14.56 3.65
N GLY A 763 26.26 14.88 2.72
CA GLY A 763 26.49 15.75 1.58
C GLY A 763 26.29 17.21 1.98
N MET A 764 27.28 17.75 2.63
CA MET A 764 27.28 19.14 3.11
C MET A 764 27.42 20.14 1.96
N PHE A 765 26.65 21.23 2.09
CA PHE A 765 26.92 22.62 1.60
C PHE A 765 26.36 23.08 0.25
N GLU A 766 25.98 22.27 -0.72
CA GLU A 766 25.40 22.83 -1.97
C GLU A 766 23.84 22.89 -1.99
N GLY A 767 23.16 22.12 -1.15
CA GLY A 767 21.70 22.04 -1.12
C GLY A 767 21.01 23.13 -0.28
N GLU A 768 21.63 23.61 0.79
CA GLU A 768 21.05 24.64 1.66
C GLU A 768 21.15 26.04 1.04
N GLU A 769 22.22 26.35 0.35
CA GLU A 769 22.33 27.63 -0.36
C GLU A 769 21.35 27.72 -1.54
N ALA A 770 21.08 26.60 -2.24
CA ALA A 770 20.12 26.56 -3.34
C ALA A 770 18.66 26.69 -2.84
N THR A 771 18.33 26.07 -1.72
CA THR A 771 16.98 26.21 -1.11
C THR A 771 16.79 27.58 -0.48
N LEU A 772 17.80 28.14 0.16
CA LEU A 772 17.74 29.49 0.72
C LEU A 772 17.64 30.54 -0.39
N GLN A 773 18.38 30.37 -1.50
CA GLN A 773 18.29 31.25 -2.66
C GLN A 773 16.93 31.16 -3.37
N GLU A 774 16.35 29.96 -3.44
CA GLU A 774 15.02 29.78 -4.03
C GLU A 774 13.90 30.33 -3.11
N GLN A 775 14.06 30.24 -1.81
CA GLN A 775 13.15 30.84 -0.83
C GLN A 775 13.25 32.37 -0.85
N GLN A 776 14.46 32.93 -0.88
CA GLN A 776 14.69 34.38 -1.06
C GLN A 776 14.20 34.90 -2.42
N ARG A 777 14.31 34.10 -3.47
CA ARG A 777 13.76 34.41 -4.79
C ARG A 777 12.23 34.45 -4.77
N ARG A 778 11.58 33.48 -4.13
CA ARG A 778 10.12 33.45 -3.95
C ARG A 778 9.62 34.60 -3.09
N GLU A 779 10.29 34.91 -1.99
CA GLU A 779 9.95 36.07 -1.15
C GLU A 779 10.10 37.40 -1.93
N LYS A 780 11.11 37.51 -2.78
CA LYS A 780 11.31 38.68 -3.65
C LYS A 780 10.27 38.76 -4.76
N GLU A 781 9.88 37.66 -5.38
CA GLU A 781 8.81 37.58 -6.38
C GLU A 781 7.45 37.93 -5.76
N VAL A 782 7.16 37.45 -4.55
CA VAL A 782 5.94 37.80 -3.77
C VAL A 782 5.96 39.28 -3.41
N GLY A 783 7.08 39.82 -2.95
CA GLY A 783 7.24 41.24 -2.65
C GLY A 783 7.04 42.14 -3.89
N GLU A 784 7.56 41.73 -5.06
CA GLU A 784 7.33 42.43 -6.32
C GLU A 784 5.88 42.36 -6.80
N LEU A 785 5.19 41.25 -6.58
CA LEU A 785 3.77 41.08 -6.91
C LEU A 785 2.87 41.90 -6.00
N LEU A 786 3.21 42.03 -4.72
CA LEU A 786 2.47 42.85 -3.73
C LEU A 786 2.70 44.35 -3.93
N SER A 787 3.85 44.75 -4.46
CA SER A 787 4.16 46.18 -4.71
C SER A 787 3.58 46.72 -6.01
N LYS A 788 3.02 45.87 -6.91
CA LYS A 788 2.41 46.34 -8.14
C LYS A 788 0.94 46.78 -7.91
N PRO A 789 0.53 48.01 -8.30
CA PRO A 789 -0.86 48.41 -8.20
C PRO A 789 -1.76 47.51 -9.07
N ARG A 790 -2.82 47.00 -8.49
CA ARG A 790 -3.84 46.20 -9.19
C ARG A 790 -4.80 47.11 -9.95
N ILE A 791 -4.81 46.96 -11.28
CA ILE A 791 -5.82 47.58 -12.13
C ILE A 791 -6.97 46.59 -12.32
N MET A 792 -8.15 46.91 -11.78
CA MET A 792 -9.35 46.16 -12.10
C MET A 792 -9.99 46.78 -13.34
N THR A 793 -10.11 46.07 -14.43
CA THR A 793 -10.90 46.45 -15.58
C THR A 793 -12.33 45.91 -15.40
N SER A 794 -13.30 46.81 -15.28
CA SER A 794 -14.73 46.48 -15.35
C SER A 794 -15.09 46.07 -16.78
N LYS A 795 -16.07 45.20 -16.91
CA LYS A 795 -16.61 44.75 -18.21
C LYS A 795 -17.15 45.86 -19.10
N ASP A 796 -17.29 47.09 -18.57
CA ASP A 796 -17.92 48.26 -19.25
C ASP A 796 -16.92 49.37 -19.59
N GLY A 797 -15.62 49.11 -19.55
CA GLY A 797 -14.64 50.02 -20.15
C GLY A 797 -14.38 51.34 -19.40
N VAL A 798 -14.76 51.45 -18.14
CA VAL A 798 -14.44 52.64 -17.29
C VAL A 798 -13.33 52.29 -16.31
N GLU A 799 -12.24 53.06 -16.36
CA GLU A 799 -11.15 52.95 -15.41
C GLU A 799 -11.61 53.40 -14.02
N GLU A 800 -11.71 52.49 -13.09
CA GLU A 800 -11.96 52.79 -11.68
C GLU A 800 -10.68 52.61 -10.86
N SER A 801 -10.55 53.48 -9.87
CA SER A 801 -9.39 53.79 -9.03
C SER A 801 -8.60 52.62 -8.44
N ALA A 802 -7.30 52.82 -8.31
CA ALA A 802 -6.35 51.91 -7.69
C ALA A 802 -6.76 51.50 -6.26
N VAL A 803 -6.89 50.20 -6.03
CA VAL A 803 -7.10 49.63 -4.69
C VAL A 803 -5.75 49.54 -3.97
N PRO A 804 -5.67 49.85 -2.67
CA PRO A 804 -4.43 49.75 -1.91
C PRO A 804 -3.92 48.31 -1.82
N PRO A 805 -2.59 48.07 -1.69
CA PRO A 805 -2.01 46.78 -1.61
C PRO A 805 -2.57 45.99 -0.42
N LEU A 806 -2.78 44.71 -0.59
CA LEU A 806 -3.21 43.79 0.46
C LEU A 806 -2.09 43.64 1.53
N GLU A 807 -2.48 43.56 2.80
CA GLU A 807 -1.58 43.20 3.90
C GLU A 807 -0.88 41.86 3.61
N GLU A 808 0.42 41.76 3.89
CA GLU A 808 1.25 40.58 3.58
C GLU A 808 0.66 39.26 4.08
N ASP A 809 0.08 39.24 5.29
CA ASP A 809 -0.52 38.05 5.91
C ASP A 809 -1.72 37.50 5.12
N LYS A 810 -2.52 38.35 4.50
CA LYS A 810 -3.68 37.91 3.70
C LYS A 810 -3.28 37.37 2.33
N ALA A 811 -2.19 37.87 1.76
CA ALA A 811 -1.67 37.40 0.48
C ALA A 811 -1.01 36.02 0.65
N GLN A 812 -0.31 35.80 1.77
CA GLN A 812 0.29 34.49 2.09
C GLN A 812 -0.80 33.43 2.32
N GLU A 813 -1.88 33.79 3.03
CA GLU A 813 -3.01 32.90 3.27
C GLU A 813 -3.77 32.52 1.97
N MET A 814 -3.84 33.44 1.00
CA MET A 814 -4.42 33.16 -0.33
C MET A 814 -3.52 32.27 -1.19
N PHE A 815 -2.19 32.38 -1.04
CA PHE A 815 -1.22 31.57 -1.76
C PHE A 815 -1.21 30.12 -1.22
N ASP A 816 -1.27 29.97 0.09
CA ASP A 816 -1.34 28.68 0.77
C ASP A 816 -2.65 27.92 0.51
N ARG A 817 -3.72 28.63 0.18
CA ARG A 817 -5.01 28.03 -0.22
C ARG A 817 -5.10 27.62 -1.70
N GLY A 818 -4.04 27.83 -2.49
CA GLY A 818 -4.00 27.43 -3.91
C GLY A 818 -4.86 28.31 -4.86
N TYR A 819 -5.33 29.47 -4.41
CA TYR A 819 -6.01 30.44 -5.25
C TYR A 819 -5.02 31.37 -5.94
N GLY A 820 -4.43 30.95 -7.05
CA GLY A 820 -3.63 31.85 -7.84
C GLY A 820 -2.65 31.21 -8.80
N THR A 821 -3.14 30.53 -9.83
CA THR A 821 -2.36 30.37 -11.05
C THR A 821 -2.47 31.68 -11.84
N VAL A 822 -1.45 32.50 -11.77
CA VAL A 822 -1.28 33.61 -12.70
C VAL A 822 -1.00 33.01 -14.08
N LYS A 823 -1.96 33.07 -14.99
CA LYS A 823 -1.70 32.86 -16.41
C LYS A 823 -0.79 33.99 -16.89
N LYS A 824 0.37 33.60 -17.43
CA LYS A 824 1.17 34.49 -18.26
C LYS A 824 0.43 34.90 -19.52
#